data_ef90080162a2f3c21cccf6b10ebe9393
#
_entry.id   ef90080162a2f3c21cccf6b10ebe9393
#
_cell.length_a   1.000
_cell.length_b   1.000
_cell.length_c   1.000
_cell.angle_alpha   90.00
_cell.angle_beta   90.00
_cell.angle_gamma   90.00
#
_symmetry.space_group_name_H-M   'P 1'
#
loop_
_entity.id
_entity.type
_entity.pdbx_description
1 polymer ?
#
loop_
_entity_poly.entity_id
_entity_poly.type
_entity_poly.pdbx_seq_one_letter_code
_entity_poly.pdbx_strand_id
1 'polypeptide(L)'
;MGKVVGIDLGTTNSCVAVMEGGKPTVIANAEGVRTTPSVVAYTKNKDKLVGQIAKRQAVMNPGNTFYSVKRFIGRCTEEVGEELKEVAYEVKNDGNRVKISSPVLEKAFAPEEVSAQVLRKLADDASTYLGDKVNQAVVTVPAYFNDSQRQATKDAGKIAGLEVLRIINEPTAASLAYGLDKKSNECILVFDLGGGTFDVSVLEVGDGVFEVLATSGDTHLGGDDFDKVIVDHLANRFKAEEGIDLRQDKQALQRLTEAAEKAKIELSSATQSEVNLPFITATSDGPKHLNLTLTRAGFEELSSHLIDRCRRPVERALADAKLSTTNLDEVVMVGGSTRIPAVKELVKQVTGKEPNQSVNPDEVVAMGAAIQGGVLAGDVKGVLLLDVTPLSLGVETLGGVMTKMIERNTTIPTKKDQVYSTAVDGQTNVEIHVLQGERDMATNNKSLGTFKLEGIPPAPRGVPQIKVTFDIDANGILSVTARDEGSGKEQSISITGSSALDNREVERMVKDAEDNAAADKQKRETIDLRNEAESLVYQAERQLAELGEKLPAEEKEKVERLNGQLKEALEAEDLNRIKSLKEEVQQALYAAGAAVYQQAGNQEGAPAGASPDQGAKAGAGAAVGAGVGGTIGAAVGSGLGVAGAVAGASVAAPALLIALVIGGTIGALLGDRLDSEQPPDANK
;
A
#
# COMPACT_ATOMS: atom_id res chain seq x y z
N MET A 1 8.73 19.65 16.66
CA MET A 1 9.05 18.59 15.69
C MET A 1 7.84 18.39 14.81
N GLY A 2 8.00 18.25 13.48
CA GLY A 2 6.88 17.93 12.59
C GLY A 2 6.27 16.58 12.94
N LYS A 3 4.97 16.37 12.68
CA LYS A 3 4.33 15.09 12.93
C LYS A 3 4.85 14.03 11.95
N VAL A 4 5.17 12.85 12.47
CA VAL A 4 5.55 11.68 11.68
C VAL A 4 4.29 10.92 11.29
N VAL A 5 4.12 10.60 10.02
CA VAL A 5 2.99 9.78 9.54
C VAL A 5 3.43 8.37 9.24
N GLY A 6 2.52 7.42 9.39
CA GLY A 6 2.68 6.05 8.91
C GLY A 6 1.99 5.89 7.58
N ILE A 7 2.70 5.37 6.59
CA ILE A 7 2.18 5.15 5.24
C ILE A 7 2.30 3.68 4.88
N ASP A 8 1.16 3.09 4.56
CA ASP A 8 1.07 1.84 3.83
C ASP A 8 1.07 2.14 2.32
N LEU A 9 2.19 1.83 1.66
CA LEU A 9 2.32 1.95 0.20
C LEU A 9 1.92 0.63 -0.44
N GLY A 10 0.62 0.37 -0.55
CA GLY A 10 0.10 -0.88 -1.10
C GLY A 10 0.18 -0.97 -2.64
N THR A 11 0.13 -2.19 -3.18
CA THR A 11 0.14 -2.44 -4.63
C THR A 11 -1.08 -1.84 -5.32
N THR A 12 -2.27 -2.06 -4.75
CA THR A 12 -3.55 -1.61 -5.31
C THR A 12 -4.06 -0.35 -4.64
N ASN A 13 -4.02 -0.30 -3.31
CA ASN A 13 -4.45 0.84 -2.50
C ASN A 13 -3.38 1.17 -1.46
N SER A 14 -3.25 2.45 -1.15
CA SER A 14 -2.37 2.98 -0.11
C SER A 14 -3.18 3.68 0.97
N CYS A 15 -2.61 3.76 2.18
CA CYS A 15 -3.27 4.34 3.34
C CYS A 15 -2.27 5.18 4.15
N VAL A 16 -2.74 6.25 4.79
CA VAL A 16 -1.91 7.08 5.67
C VAL A 16 -2.58 7.25 7.03
N ALA A 17 -1.80 7.17 8.08
CA ALA A 17 -2.25 7.34 9.45
C ALA A 17 -1.28 8.19 10.27
N VAL A 18 -1.75 8.72 11.40
CA VAL A 18 -0.97 9.55 12.31
C VAL A 18 -1.32 9.20 13.77
N MET A 19 -0.40 9.44 14.69
CA MET A 19 -0.70 9.36 16.11
C MET A 19 -1.42 10.61 16.59
N GLU A 20 -2.64 10.46 17.16
CA GLU A 20 -3.43 11.52 17.76
C GLU A 20 -3.97 11.07 19.11
N GLY A 21 -3.70 11.85 20.16
CA GLY A 21 -4.18 11.52 21.51
C GLY A 21 -3.75 10.15 22.04
N GLY A 22 -2.58 9.65 21.59
CA GLY A 22 -2.05 8.34 21.98
C GLY A 22 -2.64 7.15 21.20
N LYS A 23 -3.46 7.41 20.16
CA LYS A 23 -4.05 6.38 19.30
C LYS A 23 -3.71 6.62 17.83
N PRO A 24 -3.52 5.55 17.02
CA PRO A 24 -3.35 5.70 15.59
C PRO A 24 -4.68 6.06 14.93
N THR A 25 -4.69 7.11 14.13
CA THR A 25 -5.86 7.63 13.39
C THR A 25 -5.56 7.59 11.91
N VAL A 26 -6.43 6.92 11.14
CA VAL A 26 -6.32 6.90 9.68
C VAL A 26 -6.88 8.20 9.12
N ILE A 27 -6.10 8.82 8.24
CA ILE A 27 -6.43 10.09 7.59
C ILE A 27 -7.23 9.81 6.32
N ALA A 28 -8.41 10.43 6.20
CA ALA A 28 -9.16 10.41 4.96
C ALA A 28 -8.48 11.31 3.91
N ASN A 29 -8.47 10.86 2.66
CA ASN A 29 -7.96 11.64 1.54
C ASN A 29 -8.92 12.79 1.18
N ALA A 30 -8.52 13.60 0.20
CA ALA A 30 -9.32 14.75 -0.27
C ALA A 30 -10.71 14.34 -0.82
N GLU A 31 -10.88 13.09 -1.24
CA GLU A 31 -12.14 12.50 -1.71
C GLU A 31 -13.01 11.94 -0.55
N GLY A 32 -12.58 12.08 0.71
CA GLY A 32 -13.27 11.62 1.91
C GLY A 32 -13.17 10.11 2.16
N VAL A 33 -12.28 9.40 1.45
CA VAL A 33 -12.08 7.95 1.56
C VAL A 33 -10.79 7.67 2.34
N ARG A 34 -10.75 6.61 3.13
CA ARG A 34 -9.62 6.28 4.01
C ARG A 34 -8.47 5.56 3.30
N THR A 35 -8.72 5.05 2.10
CA THR A 35 -7.69 4.46 1.23
C THR A 35 -7.60 5.22 -0.07
N THR A 36 -6.40 5.29 -0.65
CA THR A 36 -6.13 5.96 -1.94
C THR A 36 -5.64 4.92 -2.94
N PRO A 37 -6.28 4.76 -4.11
CA PRO A 37 -5.75 3.89 -5.15
C PRO A 37 -4.30 4.24 -5.51
N SER A 38 -3.43 3.24 -5.58
CA SER A 38 -2.02 3.38 -5.98
C SER A 38 -1.90 3.52 -7.50
N VAL A 39 -2.59 4.51 -8.05
CA VAL A 39 -2.73 4.75 -9.48
C VAL A 39 -2.26 6.17 -9.82
N VAL A 40 -1.43 6.27 -10.86
CA VAL A 40 -0.92 7.55 -11.40
C VAL A 40 -1.25 7.61 -12.88
N ALA A 41 -1.76 8.74 -13.35
CA ALA A 41 -2.07 8.92 -14.76
C ALA A 41 -1.64 10.28 -15.29
N TYR A 42 -1.42 10.35 -16.60
CA TYR A 42 -1.14 11.60 -17.31
C TYR A 42 -2.17 11.83 -18.39
N THR A 43 -2.85 12.96 -18.33
CA THR A 43 -3.87 13.35 -19.31
C THR A 43 -3.26 13.73 -20.66
N LYS A 44 -4.09 13.89 -21.70
CA LYS A 44 -3.66 14.43 -23.00
C LYS A 44 -2.98 15.81 -22.88
N ASN A 45 -3.39 16.60 -21.89
CA ASN A 45 -2.82 17.92 -21.63
C ASN A 45 -1.54 17.85 -20.79
N LYS A 46 -1.02 16.63 -20.53
CA LYS A 46 0.17 16.36 -19.71
C LYS A 46 -0.02 16.63 -18.21
N ASP A 47 -1.27 16.77 -17.76
CA ASP A 47 -1.57 16.93 -16.35
C ASP A 47 -1.44 15.61 -15.62
N LYS A 48 -0.90 15.65 -14.41
CA LYS A 48 -0.70 14.48 -13.55
C LYS A 48 -1.93 14.28 -12.64
N LEU A 49 -2.45 13.07 -12.62
CA LEU A 49 -3.53 12.62 -11.74
C LEU A 49 -3.03 11.49 -10.84
N VAL A 50 -3.48 11.46 -9.59
CA VAL A 50 -3.11 10.43 -8.62
C VAL A 50 -4.34 9.98 -7.83
N GLY A 51 -4.44 8.68 -7.56
CA GLY A 51 -5.49 8.12 -6.74
C GLY A 51 -6.79 7.86 -7.51
N GLN A 52 -7.93 8.15 -6.91
CA GLN A 52 -9.25 7.84 -7.47
C GLN A 52 -9.51 8.50 -8.82
N ILE A 53 -9.03 9.73 -8.99
CA ILE A 53 -9.19 10.49 -10.24
C ILE A 53 -8.40 9.80 -11.36
N ALA A 54 -7.18 9.34 -11.08
CA ALA A 54 -6.38 8.58 -12.03
C ALA A 54 -7.04 7.24 -12.39
N LYS A 55 -7.60 6.51 -11.42
CA LYS A 55 -8.29 5.23 -11.64
C LYS A 55 -9.52 5.40 -12.53
N ARG A 56 -10.30 6.46 -12.35
CA ARG A 56 -11.53 6.71 -13.14
C ARG A 56 -11.29 6.89 -14.64
N GLN A 57 -10.12 7.36 -15.05
CA GLN A 57 -9.81 7.54 -16.46
C GLN A 57 -9.06 6.37 -17.12
N ALA A 58 -8.75 5.31 -16.37
CA ALA A 58 -7.91 4.21 -16.84
C ALA A 58 -8.43 3.57 -18.14
N VAL A 59 -9.73 3.37 -18.26
CA VAL A 59 -10.39 2.84 -19.46
C VAL A 59 -10.16 3.72 -20.70
N MET A 60 -10.22 5.04 -20.54
CA MET A 60 -10.10 5.98 -21.66
C MET A 60 -8.64 6.27 -22.02
N ASN A 61 -7.72 6.00 -21.10
CA ASN A 61 -6.29 6.34 -21.25
C ASN A 61 -5.39 5.24 -20.67
N PRO A 62 -5.57 3.97 -21.07
CA PRO A 62 -4.85 2.83 -20.46
C PRO A 62 -3.33 2.92 -20.62
N GLY A 63 -2.84 3.47 -21.74
CA GLY A 63 -1.40 3.59 -22.02
C GLY A 63 -0.66 4.64 -21.18
N ASN A 64 -1.37 5.54 -20.50
CA ASN A 64 -0.79 6.58 -19.64
C ASN A 64 -1.36 6.52 -18.21
N THR A 65 -1.96 5.40 -17.81
CA THR A 65 -2.46 5.15 -16.45
C THR A 65 -1.71 3.98 -15.86
N PHE A 66 -0.96 4.24 -14.79
CA PHE A 66 -0.02 3.30 -14.18
C PHE A 66 -0.58 2.82 -12.85
N TYR A 67 -0.76 1.52 -12.73
CA TYR A 67 -1.26 0.81 -11.54
C TYR A 67 -0.39 -0.42 -11.28
N SER A 68 -0.50 -1.03 -10.11
CA SER A 68 0.28 -2.19 -9.66
C SER A 68 1.80 -2.00 -9.78
N VAL A 69 2.28 -0.74 -9.74
CA VAL A 69 3.68 -0.38 -9.99
C VAL A 69 4.62 -0.94 -8.92
N LYS A 70 4.12 -1.21 -7.72
CA LYS A 70 4.88 -1.86 -6.64
C LYS A 70 5.42 -3.24 -7.05
N ARG A 71 4.79 -3.93 -8.01
CA ARG A 71 5.28 -5.20 -8.58
C ARG A 71 6.59 -5.03 -9.38
N PHE A 72 6.92 -3.81 -9.80
CA PHE A 72 8.12 -3.50 -10.59
C PHE A 72 9.23 -2.84 -9.77
N ILE A 73 8.91 -2.29 -8.59
CA ILE A 73 9.85 -1.50 -7.79
C ILE A 73 11.06 -2.33 -7.36
N GLY A 74 12.26 -1.83 -7.58
CA GLY A 74 13.50 -2.48 -7.20
C GLY A 74 13.80 -3.80 -7.94
N ARG A 75 13.15 -4.06 -9.09
CA ARG A 75 13.33 -5.29 -9.89
C ARG A 75 13.98 -5.03 -11.25
N CYS A 76 14.67 -6.04 -11.76
CA CYS A 76 15.19 -6.07 -13.11
C CYS A 76 14.13 -6.54 -14.10
N THR A 77 14.32 -6.23 -15.40
CA THR A 77 13.38 -6.60 -16.46
C THR A 77 13.22 -8.12 -16.60
N GLU A 78 14.27 -8.88 -16.32
CA GLU A 78 14.26 -10.35 -16.36
C GLU A 78 13.39 -10.98 -15.26
N GLU A 79 13.17 -10.26 -14.17
CA GLU A 79 12.40 -10.72 -13.01
C GLU A 79 10.89 -10.44 -13.10
N VAL A 80 10.44 -9.69 -14.12
CA VAL A 80 9.06 -9.18 -14.24
C VAL A 80 8.34 -9.63 -15.51
N GLY A 81 8.83 -10.72 -16.13
CA GLY A 81 8.35 -11.18 -17.44
C GLY A 81 6.85 -11.53 -17.50
N GLU A 82 6.27 -12.03 -16.43
CA GLU A 82 4.84 -12.33 -16.35
C GLU A 82 4.01 -11.07 -16.04
N GLU A 83 4.49 -10.22 -15.14
CA GLU A 83 3.83 -8.96 -14.76
C GLU A 83 3.70 -7.99 -15.94
N LEU A 84 4.63 -8.06 -16.92
CA LEU A 84 4.55 -7.27 -18.16
C LEU A 84 3.31 -7.56 -19.00
N LYS A 85 2.74 -8.76 -18.86
CA LYS A 85 1.54 -9.20 -19.60
C LYS A 85 0.22 -8.76 -18.94
N GLU A 86 0.30 -8.31 -17.70
CA GLU A 86 -0.87 -8.01 -16.86
C GLU A 86 -1.26 -6.53 -16.89
N VAL A 87 -0.38 -5.67 -17.39
CA VAL A 87 -0.60 -4.23 -17.42
C VAL A 87 -0.90 -3.71 -18.83
N ALA A 88 -1.83 -2.74 -18.92
CA ALA A 88 -2.22 -2.16 -20.20
C ALA A 88 -1.23 -1.09 -20.72
N TYR A 89 -0.40 -0.54 -19.84
CA TYR A 89 0.64 0.42 -20.21
C TYR A 89 1.93 -0.28 -20.68
N GLU A 90 2.79 0.48 -21.35
CA GLU A 90 4.05 -0.05 -21.89
C GLU A 90 5.15 0.01 -20.83
N VAL A 91 5.81 -1.13 -20.60
CA VAL A 91 7.02 -1.23 -19.76
C VAL A 91 8.21 -1.53 -20.66
N LYS A 92 9.29 -0.77 -20.49
CA LYS A 92 10.52 -0.86 -21.32
C LYS A 92 11.69 -1.38 -20.50
N ASN A 93 12.61 -2.04 -21.19
CA ASN A 93 13.92 -2.38 -20.67
C ASN A 93 14.92 -1.25 -21.00
N ASP A 94 15.56 -0.72 -19.96
CA ASP A 94 16.63 0.29 -20.10
C ASP A 94 17.87 -0.18 -19.35
N GLY A 95 18.76 -0.90 -20.02
CA GLY A 95 19.98 -1.44 -19.42
C GLY A 95 19.70 -2.39 -18.24
N ASN A 96 18.75 -3.30 -18.39
CA ASN A 96 18.23 -4.22 -17.37
C ASN A 96 17.35 -3.57 -16.28
N ARG A 97 17.02 -2.26 -16.42
CA ARG A 97 16.12 -1.55 -15.51
C ARG A 97 14.71 -1.52 -16.09
N VAL A 98 13.74 -1.65 -15.22
CA VAL A 98 12.33 -1.47 -15.58
C VAL A 98 12.01 0.02 -15.69
N LYS A 99 11.44 0.42 -16.83
CA LYS A 99 10.94 1.77 -17.06
C LYS A 99 9.51 1.72 -17.57
N ILE A 100 8.66 2.58 -17.03
CA ILE A 100 7.26 2.72 -17.37
C ILE A 100 7.12 3.86 -18.37
N SER A 101 6.67 3.55 -19.59
CA SER A 101 6.57 4.52 -20.70
C SER A 101 5.28 5.31 -20.63
N SER A 102 5.38 6.63 -20.74
CA SER A 102 4.23 7.52 -20.96
C SER A 102 4.29 8.08 -22.36
N PRO A 103 3.46 7.58 -23.29
CA PRO A 103 3.39 8.10 -24.66
C PRO A 103 3.06 9.59 -24.72
N VAL A 104 2.18 10.08 -23.85
CA VAL A 104 1.76 11.51 -23.82
C VAL A 104 2.91 12.43 -23.40
N LEU A 105 3.77 11.99 -22.47
CA LEU A 105 4.90 12.79 -22.02
C LEU A 105 6.16 12.55 -22.83
N GLU A 106 6.16 11.55 -23.71
CA GLU A 106 7.37 11.08 -24.43
C GLU A 106 8.53 10.78 -23.48
N LYS A 107 8.18 10.30 -22.25
CA LYS A 107 9.11 10.02 -21.16
C LYS A 107 8.86 8.62 -20.60
N ALA A 108 9.92 7.99 -20.11
CA ALA A 108 9.84 6.77 -19.32
C ALA A 108 10.22 7.07 -17.85
N PHE A 109 9.47 6.51 -16.92
CA PHE A 109 9.63 6.69 -15.49
C PHE A 109 10.20 5.43 -14.84
N ALA A 110 11.01 5.58 -13.82
CA ALA A 110 11.31 4.48 -12.92
C ALA A 110 10.06 4.16 -12.05
N PRO A 111 9.88 2.92 -11.60
CA PRO A 111 8.80 2.57 -10.67
C PRO A 111 8.80 3.43 -9.40
N GLU A 112 9.99 3.82 -8.92
CA GLU A 112 10.19 4.72 -7.79
C GLU A 112 9.60 6.11 -8.03
N GLU A 113 9.75 6.66 -9.24
CA GLU A 113 9.18 7.97 -9.62
C GLU A 113 7.65 7.93 -9.59
N VAL A 114 7.05 6.83 -10.04
CA VAL A 114 5.60 6.65 -10.03
C VAL A 114 5.09 6.47 -8.61
N SER A 115 5.73 5.60 -7.82
CA SER A 115 5.41 5.38 -6.41
C SER A 115 5.54 6.66 -5.58
N ALA A 116 6.53 7.51 -5.88
CA ALA A 116 6.71 8.81 -5.25
C ALA A 116 5.51 9.75 -5.43
N GLN A 117 4.77 9.66 -6.55
CA GLN A 117 3.57 10.48 -6.75
C GLN A 117 2.43 10.06 -5.80
N VAL A 118 2.32 8.75 -5.52
CA VAL A 118 1.35 8.24 -4.54
C VAL A 118 1.73 8.70 -3.14
N LEU A 119 3.00 8.51 -2.75
CA LEU A 119 3.51 8.95 -1.45
C LEU A 119 3.31 10.45 -1.23
N ARG A 120 3.56 11.28 -2.26
CA ARG A 120 3.33 12.72 -2.19
C ARG A 120 1.87 13.06 -1.96
N LYS A 121 0.94 12.42 -2.70
CA LYS A 121 -0.49 12.64 -2.49
C LYS A 121 -0.89 12.34 -1.04
N LEU A 122 -0.42 11.23 -0.49
CA LEU A 122 -0.72 10.85 0.89
C LEU A 122 -0.14 11.86 1.90
N ALA A 123 1.06 12.36 1.66
CA ALA A 123 1.69 13.39 2.48
C ALA A 123 0.96 14.74 2.38
N ASP A 124 0.47 15.11 1.19
CA ASP A 124 -0.32 16.33 0.98
C ASP A 124 -1.69 16.23 1.65
N ASP A 125 -2.37 15.07 1.54
CA ASP A 125 -3.64 14.82 2.23
C ASP A 125 -3.45 14.88 3.75
N ALA A 126 -2.37 14.27 4.27
CA ALA A 126 -2.02 14.33 5.68
C ALA A 126 -1.67 15.75 6.14
N SER A 127 -0.95 16.52 5.33
CA SER A 127 -0.63 17.92 5.62
C SER A 127 -1.88 18.79 5.70
N THR A 128 -2.83 18.54 4.80
CA THR A 128 -4.12 19.24 4.79
C THR A 128 -4.94 18.91 6.04
N TYR A 129 -5.00 17.63 6.42
CA TYR A 129 -5.71 17.18 7.62
C TYR A 129 -5.10 17.76 8.90
N LEU A 130 -3.78 17.75 9.00
CA LEU A 130 -3.05 18.21 10.20
C LEU A 130 -2.90 19.73 10.28
N GLY A 131 -3.15 20.45 9.18
CA GLY A 131 -2.91 21.90 9.10
C GLY A 131 -1.42 22.29 9.16
N ASP A 132 -0.52 21.33 8.97
CA ASP A 132 0.94 21.51 9.02
C ASP A 132 1.62 20.63 7.98
N LYS A 133 2.80 21.05 7.49
CA LYS A 133 3.55 20.30 6.47
C LYS A 133 4.08 18.99 7.04
N VAL A 134 3.69 17.89 6.41
CA VAL A 134 4.24 16.55 6.68
C VAL A 134 5.48 16.34 5.79
N ASN A 135 6.62 16.10 6.42
CA ASN A 135 7.89 15.82 5.77
C ASN A 135 8.61 14.58 6.29
N GLN A 136 8.06 13.90 7.29
CA GLN A 136 8.63 12.69 7.88
C GLN A 136 7.61 11.55 7.87
N ALA A 137 8.06 10.35 7.50
CA ALA A 137 7.21 9.19 7.42
C ALA A 137 7.92 7.90 7.84
N VAL A 138 7.13 6.95 8.34
CA VAL A 138 7.45 5.52 8.35
C VAL A 138 6.69 4.90 7.18
N VAL A 139 7.37 4.17 6.30
CA VAL A 139 6.78 3.56 5.10
C VAL A 139 6.87 2.04 5.21
N THR A 140 5.81 1.34 4.82
CA THR A 140 5.76 -0.12 4.90
C THR A 140 6.19 -0.79 3.61
N VAL A 141 6.70 -2.01 3.74
CA VAL A 141 7.04 -2.90 2.64
C VAL A 141 6.61 -4.32 2.99
N PRO A 142 6.34 -5.19 2.02
CA PRO A 142 6.16 -6.62 2.25
C PRO A 142 7.36 -7.20 3.00
N ALA A 143 7.10 -8.15 3.91
CA ALA A 143 8.18 -8.74 4.73
C ALA A 143 9.22 -9.44 3.84
N TYR A 144 8.79 -10.01 2.73
CA TYR A 144 9.62 -10.76 1.79
C TYR A 144 10.30 -9.90 0.70
N PHE A 145 10.21 -8.56 0.80
CA PHE A 145 10.97 -7.66 -0.06
C PHE A 145 12.47 -7.82 0.18
N ASN A 146 13.23 -7.91 -0.90
CA ASN A 146 14.69 -7.91 -0.85
C ASN A 146 15.24 -6.48 -0.64
N ASP A 147 16.55 -6.38 -0.41
CA ASP A 147 17.22 -5.11 -0.14
C ASP A 147 17.02 -4.07 -1.25
N SER A 148 17.05 -4.50 -2.53
CA SER A 148 16.82 -3.62 -3.69
C SER A 148 15.44 -2.98 -3.64
N GLN A 149 14.41 -3.75 -3.31
CA GLN A 149 13.03 -3.28 -3.23
C GLN A 149 12.81 -2.36 -2.02
N ARG A 150 13.46 -2.64 -0.88
CA ARG A 150 13.45 -1.79 0.32
C ARG A 150 14.10 -0.45 0.06
N GLN A 151 15.29 -0.46 -0.55
CA GLN A 151 16.01 0.77 -0.92
C GLN A 151 15.20 1.58 -1.95
N ALA A 152 14.68 0.94 -3.00
CA ALA A 152 13.83 1.60 -3.99
C ALA A 152 12.58 2.26 -3.38
N THR A 153 11.97 1.63 -2.38
CA THR A 153 10.85 2.21 -1.63
C THR A 153 11.30 3.44 -0.82
N LYS A 154 12.47 3.38 -0.19
CA LYS A 154 13.06 4.51 0.54
C LYS A 154 13.38 5.68 -0.40
N ASP A 155 13.90 5.39 -1.59
CA ASP A 155 14.18 6.37 -2.63
C ASP A 155 12.90 7.01 -3.17
N ALA A 156 11.83 6.24 -3.36
CA ALA A 156 10.52 6.78 -3.70
C ALA A 156 10.01 7.78 -2.66
N GLY A 157 10.21 7.50 -1.37
CA GLY A 157 9.91 8.44 -0.29
C GLY A 157 10.72 9.74 -0.40
N LYS A 158 12.02 9.62 -0.66
CA LYS A 158 12.91 10.77 -0.86
C LYS A 158 12.50 11.60 -2.08
N ILE A 159 12.16 10.97 -3.21
CA ILE A 159 11.64 11.64 -4.41
C ILE A 159 10.30 12.35 -4.12
N ALA A 160 9.48 11.78 -3.23
CA ALA A 160 8.25 12.41 -2.77
C ALA A 160 8.48 13.65 -1.88
N GLY A 161 9.72 13.91 -1.45
CA GLY A 161 10.06 14.99 -0.51
C GLY A 161 9.88 14.60 0.96
N LEU A 162 9.80 13.28 1.25
CA LEU A 162 9.68 12.74 2.59
C LEU A 162 11.04 12.25 3.11
N GLU A 163 11.34 12.57 4.35
CA GLU A 163 12.36 11.88 5.13
C GLU A 163 11.76 10.56 5.64
N VAL A 164 12.17 9.44 5.05
CA VAL A 164 11.75 8.12 5.49
C VAL A 164 12.59 7.74 6.70
N LEU A 165 12.02 7.89 7.90
CA LEU A 165 12.69 7.61 9.17
C LEU A 165 12.94 6.12 9.35
N ARG A 166 11.99 5.29 8.87
CA ARG A 166 12.09 3.82 8.93
C ARG A 166 11.29 3.17 7.81
N ILE A 167 11.83 2.10 7.26
CA ILE A 167 11.07 1.08 6.51
C ILE A 167 10.69 -0.03 7.50
N ILE A 168 9.42 -0.42 7.51
CA ILE A 168 8.89 -1.47 8.40
C ILE A 168 8.13 -2.51 7.58
N ASN A 169 8.19 -3.77 7.96
CA ASN A 169 7.44 -4.83 7.31
C ASN A 169 5.93 -4.70 7.56
N GLU A 170 5.10 -4.93 6.54
CA GLU A 170 3.64 -4.84 6.61
C GLU A 170 3.03 -5.71 7.72
N PRO A 171 3.35 -7.02 7.84
CA PRO A 171 2.81 -7.83 8.92
C PRO A 171 3.32 -7.40 10.31
N THR A 172 4.53 -6.86 10.38
CA THR A 172 5.08 -6.30 11.63
C THR A 172 4.35 -5.02 12.04
N ALA A 173 4.06 -4.14 11.08
CA ALA A 173 3.24 -2.96 11.32
C ALA A 173 1.82 -3.35 11.78
N ALA A 174 1.20 -4.33 11.12
CA ALA A 174 -0.12 -4.82 11.51
C ALA A 174 -0.15 -5.36 12.95
N SER A 175 0.92 -6.09 13.36
CA SER A 175 1.04 -6.59 14.72
C SER A 175 1.13 -5.48 15.76
N LEU A 176 1.84 -4.38 15.46
CA LEU A 176 1.89 -3.20 16.34
C LEU A 176 0.50 -2.61 16.57
N ALA A 177 -0.31 -2.48 15.52
CA ALA A 177 -1.67 -1.96 15.64
C ALA A 177 -2.60 -2.91 16.38
N TYR A 178 -2.45 -4.23 16.18
CA TYR A 178 -3.21 -5.26 16.89
C TYR A 178 -2.82 -5.34 18.37
N GLY A 179 -1.52 -5.34 18.66
CA GLY A 179 -0.97 -5.66 19.97
C GLY A 179 -0.74 -4.47 20.90
N LEU A 180 -0.99 -3.21 20.45
CA LEU A 180 -0.65 -2.02 21.24
C LEU A 180 -1.29 -2.02 22.65
N ASP A 181 -2.49 -2.54 22.78
CA ASP A 181 -3.24 -2.60 24.04
C ASP A 181 -3.11 -3.95 24.78
N LYS A 182 -2.31 -4.91 24.24
CA LYS A 182 -2.14 -6.26 24.81
C LYS A 182 -1.16 -6.23 25.98
N LYS A 183 -1.57 -6.84 27.09
CA LYS A 183 -0.78 -6.95 28.32
C LYS A 183 -0.26 -8.36 28.60
N SER A 184 -0.83 -9.37 27.93
CA SER A 184 -0.40 -10.76 28.01
C SER A 184 0.47 -11.12 26.81
N ASN A 185 1.44 -11.99 27.01
CA ASN A 185 2.21 -12.54 25.90
C ASN A 185 1.30 -13.44 25.06
N GLU A 186 1.21 -13.15 23.77
CA GLU A 186 0.45 -13.91 22.78
C GLU A 186 1.39 -14.29 21.63
N CYS A 187 1.29 -15.51 21.16
CA CYS A 187 1.91 -15.94 19.91
C CYS A 187 0.89 -15.78 18.78
N ILE A 188 1.15 -14.85 17.86
CA ILE A 188 0.24 -14.51 16.78
C ILE A 188 0.83 -14.90 15.43
N LEU A 189 -0.06 -15.28 14.50
CA LEU A 189 0.27 -15.40 13.08
C LEU A 189 -0.42 -14.27 12.34
N VAL A 190 0.34 -13.43 11.65
CA VAL A 190 -0.17 -12.41 10.73
C VAL A 190 -0.18 -13.00 9.33
N PHE A 191 -1.38 -13.04 8.73
CA PHE A 191 -1.63 -13.53 7.38
C PHE A 191 -2.00 -12.33 6.52
N ASP A 192 -1.05 -11.84 5.72
CA ASP A 192 -1.20 -10.63 4.89
C ASP A 192 -1.30 -11.01 3.42
N LEU A 193 -2.53 -10.97 2.87
CA LEU A 193 -2.79 -11.16 1.45
C LEU A 193 -3.27 -9.84 0.84
N GLY A 194 -2.29 -9.09 0.32
CA GLY A 194 -2.50 -7.81 -0.32
C GLY A 194 -2.95 -7.91 -1.78
N GLY A 195 -2.75 -6.83 -2.55
CA GLY A 195 -3.05 -6.80 -3.98
C GLY A 195 -2.01 -7.52 -4.83
N GLY A 196 -0.73 -7.49 -4.44
CA GLY A 196 0.38 -8.02 -5.24
C GLY A 196 1.29 -9.02 -4.55
N THR A 197 1.22 -9.12 -3.22
CA THR A 197 2.08 -9.98 -2.40
C THR A 197 1.28 -10.71 -1.34
N PHE A 198 1.82 -11.85 -0.93
CA PHE A 198 1.35 -12.63 0.20
C PHE A 198 2.50 -12.82 1.21
N ASP A 199 2.30 -12.38 2.44
CA ASP A 199 3.26 -12.50 3.52
C ASP A 199 2.64 -13.16 4.75
N VAL A 200 3.44 -13.98 5.43
CA VAL A 200 3.08 -14.62 6.69
C VAL A 200 4.19 -14.37 7.68
N SER A 201 3.86 -13.85 8.86
CA SER A 201 4.81 -13.69 9.96
C SER A 201 4.26 -14.30 11.23
N VAL A 202 5.13 -14.95 11.98
CA VAL A 202 4.84 -15.47 13.32
C VAL A 202 5.58 -14.59 14.31
N LEU A 203 4.87 -14.08 15.31
CA LEU A 203 5.40 -13.12 16.27
C LEU A 203 5.01 -13.53 17.70
N GLU A 204 5.87 -13.16 18.65
CA GLU A 204 5.50 -13.02 20.07
C GLU A 204 5.21 -11.54 20.35
N VAL A 205 4.06 -11.28 20.97
CA VAL A 205 3.56 -9.94 21.28
C VAL A 205 3.13 -9.89 22.73
N GLY A 206 3.69 -8.97 23.52
CA GLY A 206 3.27 -8.79 24.92
C GLY A 206 4.13 -7.75 25.64
N ASP A 207 3.53 -7.07 26.63
CA ASP A 207 4.17 -6.05 27.47
C ASP A 207 4.95 -4.97 26.66
N GLY A 208 4.46 -4.62 25.48
CA GLY A 208 5.09 -3.65 24.58
C GLY A 208 6.26 -4.20 23.76
N VAL A 209 6.59 -5.48 23.86
CA VAL A 209 7.60 -6.14 23.04
C VAL A 209 6.92 -6.86 21.88
N PHE A 210 7.44 -6.65 20.67
CA PHE A 210 7.00 -7.28 19.44
C PHE A 210 8.23 -7.96 18.81
N GLU A 211 8.28 -9.26 18.89
CA GLU A 211 9.40 -10.05 18.37
C GLU A 211 8.93 -10.93 17.22
N VAL A 212 9.47 -10.69 16.03
CA VAL A 212 9.23 -11.55 14.86
C VAL A 212 10.10 -12.80 15.01
N LEU A 213 9.47 -13.98 15.06
CA LEU A 213 10.15 -15.27 15.17
C LEU A 213 10.53 -15.81 13.80
N ALA A 214 9.62 -15.69 12.84
CA ALA A 214 9.84 -16.13 11.47
C ALA A 214 8.91 -15.39 10.50
N THR A 215 9.36 -15.27 9.25
CA THR A 215 8.56 -14.76 8.15
C THR A 215 8.73 -15.62 6.90
N SER A 216 7.69 -15.73 6.11
CA SER A 216 7.67 -16.40 4.81
C SER A 216 6.68 -15.71 3.88
N GLY A 217 6.75 -15.93 2.56
CA GLY A 217 5.84 -15.25 1.64
C GLY A 217 5.96 -15.71 0.20
N ASP A 218 5.13 -15.09 -0.64
CA ASP A 218 5.12 -15.22 -2.10
C ASP A 218 4.91 -13.82 -2.72
N THR A 219 5.95 -13.29 -3.34
CA THR A 219 5.95 -11.94 -3.94
C THR A 219 5.23 -11.85 -5.28
N HIS A 220 4.63 -12.95 -5.74
CA HIS A 220 3.87 -13.07 -6.99
C HIS A 220 2.46 -13.66 -6.73
N LEU A 221 1.91 -13.42 -5.54
CA LEU A 221 0.58 -13.87 -5.15
C LEU A 221 -0.16 -12.74 -4.44
N GLY A 222 -1.26 -12.29 -5.00
CA GLY A 222 -2.10 -11.25 -4.42
C GLY A 222 -3.42 -11.09 -5.15
N GLY A 223 -4.19 -10.08 -4.79
CA GLY A 223 -5.51 -9.79 -5.34
C GLY A 223 -5.54 -9.60 -6.85
N ASP A 224 -4.47 -9.05 -7.45
CA ASP A 224 -4.35 -8.87 -8.89
C ASP A 224 -4.32 -10.23 -9.63
N ASP A 225 -3.75 -11.27 -9.01
CA ASP A 225 -3.73 -12.62 -9.59
C ASP A 225 -5.13 -13.24 -9.58
N PHE A 226 -5.92 -12.98 -8.53
CA PHE A 226 -7.34 -13.37 -8.49
C PHE A 226 -8.16 -12.61 -9.54
N ASP A 227 -7.89 -11.33 -9.76
CA ASP A 227 -8.53 -10.56 -10.83
C ASP A 227 -8.19 -11.12 -12.19
N LYS A 228 -6.93 -11.48 -12.44
CA LYS A 228 -6.46 -12.09 -13.68
C LYS A 228 -7.20 -13.38 -14.02
N VAL A 229 -7.43 -14.24 -13.05
CA VAL A 229 -8.20 -15.48 -13.24
C VAL A 229 -9.60 -15.16 -13.76
N ILE A 230 -10.26 -14.14 -13.23
CA ILE A 230 -11.57 -13.69 -13.70
C ILE A 230 -11.46 -13.08 -15.10
N VAL A 231 -10.47 -12.21 -15.36
CA VAL A 231 -10.20 -11.63 -16.68
C VAL A 231 -10.03 -12.72 -17.74
N ASP A 232 -9.20 -13.73 -17.43
CA ASP A 232 -8.95 -14.84 -18.35
C ASP A 232 -10.21 -15.67 -18.59
N HIS A 233 -11.01 -15.92 -17.56
CA HIS A 233 -12.29 -16.60 -17.69
C HIS A 233 -13.26 -15.85 -18.61
N LEU A 234 -13.44 -14.54 -18.38
CA LEU A 234 -14.31 -13.68 -19.19
C LEU A 234 -13.83 -13.58 -20.64
N ALA A 235 -12.53 -13.37 -20.85
CA ALA A 235 -11.93 -13.25 -22.18
C ALA A 235 -12.03 -14.57 -22.97
N ASN A 236 -11.76 -15.71 -22.33
CA ASN A 236 -11.85 -17.01 -22.96
C ASN A 236 -13.29 -17.37 -23.31
N ARG A 237 -14.26 -17.03 -22.45
CA ARG A 237 -15.68 -17.20 -22.72
C ARG A 237 -16.13 -16.40 -23.92
N PHE A 238 -15.77 -15.12 -23.93
CA PHE A 238 -16.09 -14.23 -25.08
C PHE A 238 -15.44 -14.71 -26.38
N LYS A 239 -14.18 -15.15 -26.29
CA LYS A 239 -13.46 -15.72 -27.45
C LYS A 239 -14.12 -16.96 -28.00
N ALA A 240 -14.67 -17.81 -27.13
CA ALA A 240 -15.40 -19.02 -27.55
C ALA A 240 -16.73 -18.68 -28.24
N GLU A 241 -17.41 -17.61 -27.82
CA GLU A 241 -18.71 -17.19 -28.35
C GLU A 241 -18.57 -16.31 -29.60
N GLU A 242 -17.63 -15.36 -29.62
CA GLU A 242 -17.50 -14.32 -30.65
C GLU A 242 -16.22 -14.44 -31.51
N GLY A 243 -15.30 -15.36 -31.18
CA GLY A 243 -14.04 -15.55 -31.89
C GLY A 243 -12.96 -14.50 -31.63
N ILE A 244 -13.18 -13.53 -30.74
CA ILE A 244 -12.33 -12.36 -30.49
C ILE A 244 -11.69 -12.47 -29.11
N ASP A 245 -10.37 -12.30 -29.04
CA ASP A 245 -9.65 -12.21 -27.78
C ASP A 245 -9.56 -10.76 -27.31
N LEU A 246 -10.37 -10.40 -26.31
CA LEU A 246 -10.46 -9.05 -25.78
C LEU A 246 -9.16 -8.57 -25.10
N ARG A 247 -8.24 -9.48 -24.74
CA ARG A 247 -6.96 -9.12 -24.10
C ARG A 247 -5.98 -8.44 -25.08
N GLN A 248 -6.23 -8.52 -26.38
CA GLN A 248 -5.41 -7.84 -27.39
C GLN A 248 -5.76 -6.35 -27.57
N ASP A 249 -6.94 -5.93 -27.12
CA ASP A 249 -7.38 -4.54 -27.09
C ASP A 249 -7.16 -3.96 -25.69
N LYS A 250 -6.31 -2.93 -25.60
CA LYS A 250 -5.97 -2.31 -24.31
C LYS A 250 -7.15 -1.71 -23.56
N GLN A 251 -8.13 -1.16 -24.28
CA GLN A 251 -9.34 -0.61 -23.66
C GLN A 251 -10.26 -1.71 -23.17
N ALA A 252 -10.45 -2.76 -23.99
CA ALA A 252 -11.22 -3.92 -23.58
C ALA A 252 -10.58 -4.64 -22.39
N LEU A 253 -9.26 -4.83 -22.41
CA LEU A 253 -8.51 -5.41 -21.30
C LEU A 253 -8.70 -4.59 -20.01
N GLN A 254 -8.57 -3.27 -20.08
CA GLN A 254 -8.76 -2.41 -18.91
C GLN A 254 -10.18 -2.52 -18.34
N ARG A 255 -11.20 -2.55 -19.21
CA ARG A 255 -12.60 -2.74 -18.80
C ARG A 255 -12.85 -4.11 -18.18
N LEU A 256 -12.21 -5.16 -18.72
CA LEU A 256 -12.27 -6.51 -18.13
C LEU A 256 -11.63 -6.52 -16.73
N THR A 257 -10.46 -5.88 -16.57
CA THR A 257 -9.74 -5.82 -15.29
C THR A 257 -10.57 -5.10 -14.22
N GLU A 258 -11.17 -3.95 -14.56
CA GLU A 258 -12.04 -3.23 -13.61
C GLU A 258 -13.29 -4.03 -13.24
N ALA A 259 -13.89 -4.72 -14.21
CA ALA A 259 -15.05 -5.57 -13.96
C ALA A 259 -14.68 -6.81 -13.13
N ALA A 260 -13.50 -7.38 -13.34
CA ALA A 260 -12.99 -8.52 -12.58
C ALA A 260 -12.72 -8.13 -11.12
N GLU A 261 -12.03 -7.01 -10.88
CA GLU A 261 -11.81 -6.47 -9.52
C GLU A 261 -13.14 -6.25 -8.79
N LYS A 262 -14.10 -5.61 -9.48
CA LYS A 262 -15.44 -5.40 -8.92
C LYS A 262 -16.15 -6.70 -8.60
N ALA A 263 -16.14 -7.68 -9.51
CA ALA A 263 -16.76 -8.98 -9.30
C ALA A 263 -16.12 -9.73 -8.13
N LYS A 264 -14.78 -9.74 -8.01
CA LYS A 264 -14.04 -10.30 -6.86
C LYS A 264 -14.51 -9.68 -5.54
N ILE A 265 -14.61 -8.36 -5.47
CA ILE A 265 -15.06 -7.65 -4.27
C ILE A 265 -16.51 -8.01 -3.93
N GLU A 266 -17.42 -8.01 -4.91
CA GLU A 266 -18.82 -8.38 -4.71
C GLU A 266 -18.98 -9.83 -4.24
N LEU A 267 -18.23 -10.77 -4.84
CA LEU A 267 -18.25 -12.19 -4.49
C LEU A 267 -17.70 -12.49 -3.09
N SER A 268 -16.98 -11.57 -2.46
CA SER A 268 -16.56 -11.69 -1.06
C SER A 268 -17.76 -11.58 -0.09
N SER A 269 -18.86 -10.94 -0.50
CA SER A 269 -20.09 -10.78 0.31
C SER A 269 -21.33 -11.42 -0.32
N ALA A 270 -21.45 -11.39 -1.66
CA ALA A 270 -22.58 -11.97 -2.40
C ALA A 270 -22.25 -13.37 -2.94
N THR A 271 -23.28 -14.16 -3.24
CA THR A 271 -23.12 -15.50 -3.83
C THR A 271 -22.94 -15.48 -5.34
N GLN A 272 -23.25 -14.36 -5.98
CA GLN A 272 -23.08 -14.12 -7.41
C GLN A 272 -22.82 -12.65 -7.71
N SER A 273 -22.16 -12.38 -8.82
CA SER A 273 -21.90 -11.05 -9.38
C SER A 273 -22.22 -11.06 -10.86
N GLU A 274 -22.89 -10.00 -11.34
CA GLU A 274 -23.19 -9.80 -12.76
C GLU A 274 -22.13 -8.90 -13.40
N VAL A 275 -21.43 -9.45 -14.40
CA VAL A 275 -20.46 -8.71 -15.21
C VAL A 275 -21.15 -8.30 -16.51
N ASN A 276 -21.49 -7.03 -16.64
CA ASN A 276 -22.15 -6.46 -17.81
C ASN A 276 -21.25 -5.37 -18.41
N LEU A 277 -20.68 -5.66 -19.59
CA LEU A 277 -19.80 -4.76 -20.35
C LEU A 277 -20.39 -4.51 -21.74
N PRO A 278 -21.32 -3.54 -21.86
CA PRO A 278 -21.88 -3.17 -23.14
C PRO A 278 -20.81 -2.53 -24.03
N PHE A 279 -20.90 -2.76 -25.33
CA PHE A 279 -19.98 -2.19 -26.33
C PHE A 279 -18.50 -2.47 -25.99
N ILE A 280 -18.18 -3.71 -25.60
CA ILE A 280 -16.81 -4.08 -25.21
C ILE A 280 -15.86 -4.06 -26.42
N THR A 281 -16.36 -4.40 -27.58
CA THR A 281 -15.65 -4.30 -28.86
C THR A 281 -16.66 -4.13 -30.00
N ALA A 282 -16.17 -3.83 -31.22
CA ALA A 282 -16.98 -3.71 -32.41
C ALA A 282 -16.43 -4.56 -33.55
N THR A 283 -17.31 -5.17 -34.32
CA THR A 283 -17.00 -5.95 -35.53
C THR A 283 -17.69 -5.39 -36.74
N SER A 284 -17.46 -5.96 -37.93
CA SER A 284 -18.25 -5.66 -39.15
C SER A 284 -19.74 -5.87 -38.98
N ASP A 285 -20.13 -6.79 -38.07
CA ASP A 285 -21.53 -7.16 -37.81
C ASP A 285 -22.19 -6.27 -36.74
N GLY A 286 -21.42 -5.30 -36.21
CA GLY A 286 -21.89 -4.35 -35.19
C GLY A 286 -21.17 -4.47 -33.86
N PRO A 287 -21.65 -3.72 -32.84
CA PRO A 287 -21.09 -3.75 -31.50
C PRO A 287 -21.35 -5.09 -30.81
N LYS A 288 -20.38 -5.54 -30.03
CA LYS A 288 -20.46 -6.74 -29.21
C LYS A 288 -20.47 -6.38 -27.73
N HIS A 289 -21.19 -7.19 -26.97
CA HIS A 289 -21.42 -6.99 -25.54
C HIS A 289 -20.99 -8.26 -24.77
N LEU A 290 -20.45 -8.09 -23.59
CA LEU A 290 -20.21 -9.22 -22.68
C LEU A 290 -21.17 -9.09 -21.52
N ASN A 291 -21.97 -10.12 -21.31
CA ASN A 291 -22.85 -10.25 -20.15
C ASN A 291 -22.70 -11.66 -19.58
N LEU A 292 -22.23 -11.75 -18.34
CA LEU A 292 -21.98 -13.04 -17.66
C LEU A 292 -22.27 -12.90 -16.17
N THR A 293 -22.93 -13.90 -15.60
CA THR A 293 -23.05 -14.04 -14.15
C THR A 293 -21.97 -14.98 -13.64
N LEU A 294 -21.13 -14.48 -12.72
CA LEU A 294 -20.12 -15.29 -12.03
C LEU A 294 -20.63 -15.62 -10.63
N THR A 295 -20.60 -16.90 -10.27
CA THR A 295 -20.94 -17.34 -8.91
C THR A 295 -19.70 -17.38 -8.03
N ARG A 296 -19.88 -17.24 -6.69
CA ARG A 296 -18.79 -17.40 -5.72
C ARG A 296 -18.14 -18.78 -5.87
N ALA A 297 -18.91 -19.86 -5.94
CA ALA A 297 -18.37 -21.20 -6.12
C ALA A 297 -17.53 -21.34 -7.40
N GLY A 298 -17.99 -20.75 -8.53
CA GLY A 298 -17.22 -20.73 -9.78
C GLY A 298 -15.92 -19.92 -9.65
N PHE A 299 -15.96 -18.79 -8.98
CA PHE A 299 -14.75 -18.00 -8.71
C PHE A 299 -13.75 -18.76 -7.82
N GLU A 300 -14.23 -19.41 -6.74
CA GLU A 300 -13.40 -20.19 -5.83
C GLU A 300 -12.79 -21.41 -6.53
N GLU A 301 -13.54 -22.09 -7.44
CA GLU A 301 -13.01 -23.16 -8.27
C GLU A 301 -11.91 -22.67 -9.22
N LEU A 302 -12.15 -21.57 -9.94
CA LEU A 302 -11.18 -20.97 -10.85
C LEU A 302 -9.88 -20.54 -10.13
N SER A 303 -9.99 -20.04 -8.90
CA SER A 303 -8.87 -19.51 -8.11
C SER A 303 -8.28 -20.50 -7.11
N SER A 304 -8.75 -21.76 -7.07
CA SER A 304 -8.34 -22.76 -6.09
C SER A 304 -6.82 -22.95 -5.99
N HIS A 305 -6.14 -22.94 -7.15
CA HIS A 305 -4.68 -23.06 -7.21
C HIS A 305 -3.93 -21.88 -6.56
N LEU A 306 -4.50 -20.66 -6.57
CA LEU A 306 -3.95 -19.48 -5.89
C LEU A 306 -4.15 -19.59 -4.38
N ILE A 307 -5.32 -20.05 -3.97
CA ILE A 307 -5.65 -20.30 -2.55
C ILE A 307 -4.69 -21.35 -1.97
N ASP A 308 -4.45 -22.46 -2.68
CA ASP A 308 -3.52 -23.50 -2.23
C ASP A 308 -2.07 -23.03 -2.13
N ARG A 309 -1.66 -22.07 -2.95
CA ARG A 309 -0.31 -21.44 -2.83
C ARG A 309 -0.09 -20.77 -1.48
N CYS A 310 -1.13 -20.28 -0.82
CA CYS A 310 -1.02 -19.67 0.50
C CYS A 310 -0.62 -20.68 1.61
N ARG A 311 -0.89 -21.96 1.43
CA ARG A 311 -0.65 -23.00 2.44
C ARG A 311 0.83 -23.13 2.82
N ARG A 312 1.69 -23.28 1.82
CA ARG A 312 3.13 -23.52 2.04
C ARG A 312 3.85 -22.43 2.83
N PRO A 313 3.65 -21.12 2.55
CA PRO A 313 4.26 -20.07 3.37
C PRO A 313 3.83 -20.12 4.84
N VAL A 314 2.57 -20.48 5.14
CA VAL A 314 2.09 -20.63 6.51
C VAL A 314 2.82 -21.79 7.22
N GLU A 315 2.84 -22.96 6.57
CA GLU A 315 3.53 -24.15 7.12
C GLU A 315 5.03 -23.88 7.34
N ARG A 316 5.65 -23.17 6.39
CA ARG A 316 7.08 -22.82 6.48
C ARG A 316 7.36 -21.83 7.61
N ALA A 317 6.56 -20.78 7.77
CA ALA A 317 6.73 -19.81 8.84
C ALA A 317 6.62 -20.47 10.22
N LEU A 318 5.65 -21.36 10.41
CA LEU A 318 5.49 -22.13 11.65
C LEU A 318 6.69 -23.05 11.90
N ALA A 319 7.16 -23.78 10.88
CA ALA A 319 8.32 -24.67 11.00
C ALA A 319 9.60 -23.88 11.33
N ASP A 320 9.84 -22.73 10.70
CA ASP A 320 10.99 -21.87 10.96
C ASP A 320 10.93 -21.26 12.36
N ALA A 321 9.75 -20.89 12.84
CA ALA A 321 9.54 -20.47 14.23
C ALA A 321 9.64 -21.62 15.24
N LYS A 322 9.74 -22.87 14.79
CA LYS A 322 9.72 -24.10 15.61
C LYS A 322 8.45 -24.24 16.45
N LEU A 323 7.33 -23.78 15.90
CA LEU A 323 6.01 -23.80 16.53
C LEU A 323 5.06 -24.74 15.80
N SER A 324 4.10 -25.23 16.54
CA SER A 324 2.93 -25.92 15.98
C SER A 324 1.71 -25.01 16.01
N THR A 325 0.66 -25.36 15.30
CA THR A 325 -0.60 -24.60 15.29
C THR A 325 -1.24 -24.49 16.68
N THR A 326 -0.95 -25.42 17.60
CA THR A 326 -1.42 -25.37 18.99
C THR A 326 -0.76 -24.28 19.84
N ASN A 327 0.40 -23.79 19.41
CA ASN A 327 1.11 -22.71 20.10
C ASN A 327 0.58 -21.31 19.70
N LEU A 328 -0.17 -21.23 18.61
CA LEU A 328 -0.77 -19.95 18.19
C LEU A 328 -1.92 -19.58 19.13
N ASP A 329 -1.94 -18.34 19.57
CA ASP A 329 -3.07 -17.77 20.32
C ASP A 329 -4.08 -17.15 19.33
N GLU A 330 -3.61 -16.39 18.35
CA GLU A 330 -4.43 -15.68 17.39
C GLU A 330 -3.88 -15.74 15.96
N VAL A 331 -4.78 -15.57 14.98
CA VAL A 331 -4.44 -15.35 13.57
C VAL A 331 -5.06 -14.02 13.13
N VAL A 332 -4.21 -13.07 12.76
CA VAL A 332 -4.61 -11.71 12.34
C VAL A 332 -4.62 -11.64 10.81
N MET A 333 -5.76 -11.28 10.24
CA MET A 333 -5.94 -11.17 8.79
C MET A 333 -5.68 -9.75 8.32
N VAL A 334 -4.80 -9.59 7.34
CA VAL A 334 -4.35 -8.31 6.77
C VAL A 334 -4.46 -8.37 5.24
N GLY A 335 -4.68 -7.20 4.61
CA GLY A 335 -4.85 -7.09 3.17
C GLY A 335 -6.27 -7.39 2.69
N GLY A 336 -6.72 -6.63 1.69
CA GLY A 336 -8.12 -6.70 1.19
C GLY A 336 -8.53 -8.07 0.64
N SER A 337 -7.58 -8.85 0.11
CA SER A 337 -7.85 -10.19 -0.46
C SER A 337 -8.16 -11.25 0.60
N THR A 338 -7.86 -10.99 1.88
CA THR A 338 -8.29 -11.86 2.99
C THR A 338 -9.80 -11.83 3.25
N ARG A 339 -10.52 -10.92 2.60
CA ARG A 339 -11.99 -10.89 2.63
C ARG A 339 -12.63 -12.03 1.83
N ILE A 340 -11.89 -12.68 0.92
CA ILE A 340 -12.35 -13.84 0.13
C ILE A 340 -12.70 -15.00 1.09
N PRO A 341 -13.94 -15.54 1.06
CA PRO A 341 -14.37 -16.56 2.01
C PRO A 341 -13.50 -17.83 2.01
N ALA A 342 -13.10 -18.31 0.83
CA ALA A 342 -12.23 -19.48 0.70
C ALA A 342 -10.84 -19.29 1.30
N VAL A 343 -10.32 -18.06 1.32
CA VAL A 343 -9.05 -17.73 2.01
C VAL A 343 -9.21 -17.86 3.52
N LYS A 344 -10.31 -17.36 4.08
CA LYS A 344 -10.60 -17.50 5.51
C LYS A 344 -10.73 -18.95 5.92
N GLU A 345 -11.41 -19.73 5.10
CA GLU A 345 -11.58 -21.18 5.34
C GLU A 345 -10.23 -21.92 5.27
N LEU A 346 -9.37 -21.58 4.29
CA LEU A 346 -8.01 -22.13 4.23
C LEU A 346 -7.23 -21.83 5.52
N VAL A 347 -7.24 -20.58 5.99
CA VAL A 347 -6.52 -20.18 7.21
C VAL A 347 -7.01 -20.98 8.40
N LYS A 348 -8.33 -21.14 8.57
CA LYS A 348 -8.91 -21.95 9.62
C LYS A 348 -8.50 -23.43 9.53
N GLN A 349 -8.46 -23.99 8.32
CA GLN A 349 -8.03 -25.37 8.10
C GLN A 349 -6.54 -25.59 8.42
N VAL A 350 -5.68 -24.64 8.04
CA VAL A 350 -4.22 -24.79 8.22
C VAL A 350 -3.81 -24.49 9.66
N THR A 351 -4.43 -23.51 10.32
CA THR A 351 -4.03 -23.05 11.67
C THR A 351 -4.88 -23.68 12.79
N GLY A 352 -6.05 -24.19 12.47
CA GLY A 352 -7.03 -24.68 13.47
C GLY A 352 -7.66 -23.55 14.28
N LYS A 353 -7.40 -22.27 13.94
CA LYS A 353 -7.91 -21.08 14.64
C LYS A 353 -8.92 -20.34 13.80
N GLU A 354 -9.91 -19.74 14.42
CA GLU A 354 -10.81 -18.80 13.76
C GLU A 354 -10.03 -17.48 13.53
N PRO A 355 -9.94 -16.99 12.28
CA PRO A 355 -9.22 -15.75 12.01
C PRO A 355 -9.81 -14.54 12.72
N ASN A 356 -8.96 -13.74 13.37
CA ASN A 356 -9.35 -12.49 14.02
C ASN A 356 -9.66 -11.43 12.97
N GLN A 357 -10.84 -10.79 13.10
CA GLN A 357 -11.34 -9.75 12.21
C GLN A 357 -11.63 -8.44 12.97
N SER A 358 -11.06 -8.25 14.16
CA SER A 358 -11.28 -7.04 14.97
C SER A 358 -10.62 -5.79 14.38
N VAL A 359 -9.62 -5.97 13.52
CA VAL A 359 -8.92 -4.88 12.82
C VAL A 359 -9.40 -4.76 11.39
N ASN A 360 -9.39 -3.55 10.84
CA ASN A 360 -9.68 -3.35 9.42
C ASN A 360 -8.45 -3.76 8.61
N PRO A 361 -8.52 -4.80 7.77
CA PRO A 361 -7.38 -5.32 7.02
C PRO A 361 -6.79 -4.35 5.99
N ASP A 362 -7.53 -3.31 5.60
CA ASP A 362 -7.07 -2.28 4.65
C ASP A 362 -6.36 -1.10 5.33
N GLU A 363 -6.43 -0.99 6.67
CA GLU A 363 -5.98 0.18 7.42
C GLU A 363 -4.94 -0.16 8.49
N VAL A 364 -4.95 -1.39 8.98
CA VAL A 364 -4.17 -1.82 10.14
C VAL A 364 -2.66 -1.64 9.94
N VAL A 365 -2.17 -1.81 8.72
CA VAL A 365 -0.76 -1.62 8.35
C VAL A 365 -0.33 -0.17 8.50
N ALA A 366 -1.12 0.78 7.97
CA ALA A 366 -0.85 2.21 8.11
C ALA A 366 -0.92 2.66 9.57
N MET A 367 -1.87 2.12 10.35
CA MET A 367 -1.99 2.38 11.78
C MET A 367 -0.73 1.92 12.54
N GLY A 368 -0.22 0.74 12.25
CA GLY A 368 1.01 0.23 12.85
C GLY A 368 2.25 1.04 12.45
N ALA A 369 2.33 1.46 11.20
CA ALA A 369 3.38 2.37 10.73
C ALA A 369 3.31 3.73 11.48
N ALA A 370 2.11 4.26 11.76
CA ALA A 370 1.94 5.47 12.55
C ALA A 370 2.38 5.28 14.00
N ILE A 371 2.08 4.13 14.63
CA ILE A 371 2.57 3.79 15.97
C ILE A 371 4.10 3.81 15.98
N GLN A 372 4.75 3.15 15.00
CA GLN A 372 6.21 3.19 14.87
C GLN A 372 6.74 4.61 14.68
N GLY A 373 6.03 5.44 13.90
CA GLY A 373 6.33 6.87 13.78
C GLY A 373 6.28 7.60 15.11
N GLY A 374 5.27 7.33 15.92
CA GLY A 374 5.11 7.85 17.29
C GLY A 374 6.21 7.39 18.23
N VAL A 375 6.69 6.13 18.11
CA VAL A 375 7.85 5.62 18.87
C VAL A 375 9.12 6.40 18.51
N LEU A 376 9.37 6.62 17.22
CA LEU A 376 10.54 7.37 16.74
C LEU A 376 10.48 8.86 17.11
N ALA A 377 9.28 9.44 17.15
CA ALA A 377 9.07 10.82 17.60
C ALA A 377 9.10 10.98 19.13
N GLY A 378 9.05 9.88 19.89
CA GLY A 378 8.99 9.86 21.36
C GLY A 378 7.58 10.07 21.95
N ASP A 379 6.54 10.08 21.13
CA ASP A 379 5.14 10.22 21.52
C ASP A 379 4.58 8.92 22.12
N VAL A 380 5.10 7.76 21.66
CA VAL A 380 4.77 6.42 22.16
C VAL A 380 5.98 5.87 22.89
N LYS A 381 5.78 5.39 24.13
CA LYS A 381 6.84 4.86 24.98
C LYS A 381 6.56 3.40 25.35
N GLY A 382 7.63 2.65 25.64
CA GLY A 382 7.50 1.28 26.09
C GLY A 382 7.17 0.28 24.99
N VAL A 383 7.41 0.61 23.72
CA VAL A 383 7.26 -0.28 22.57
C VAL A 383 8.66 -0.61 22.02
N LEU A 384 8.97 -1.89 21.93
CA LEU A 384 10.19 -2.43 21.34
C LEU A 384 9.82 -3.38 20.20
N LEU A 385 10.34 -3.11 19.02
CA LEU A 385 10.15 -3.92 17.83
C LEU A 385 11.45 -4.60 17.43
N LEU A 386 11.42 -5.92 17.34
CA LEU A 386 12.50 -6.76 16.84
C LEU A 386 12.03 -7.48 15.58
N ASP A 387 12.56 -7.09 14.44
CA ASP A 387 12.24 -7.68 13.13
C ASP A 387 13.33 -8.66 12.70
N VAL A 388 13.12 -9.40 11.60
CA VAL A 388 14.05 -10.41 11.10
C VAL A 388 14.33 -10.24 9.60
N THR A 389 15.50 -10.72 9.16
CA THR A 389 15.78 -10.84 7.73
C THR A 389 15.00 -11.99 7.10
N PRO A 390 14.31 -11.79 5.95
CA PRO A 390 13.45 -12.82 5.36
C PRO A 390 14.22 -13.94 4.65
N LEU A 391 15.45 -13.65 4.20
CA LEU A 391 16.29 -14.56 3.43
C LEU A 391 17.72 -14.56 3.96
N SER A 392 18.42 -15.69 3.79
CA SER A 392 19.83 -15.80 4.09
C SER A 392 20.67 -14.92 3.15
N LEU A 393 21.71 -14.34 3.70
CA LEU A 393 22.68 -13.49 3.00
C LEU A 393 24.06 -14.13 3.07
N GLY A 394 24.81 -14.04 1.99
CA GLY A 394 26.14 -14.67 1.95
C GLY A 394 26.99 -14.18 0.79
N VAL A 395 28.13 -14.84 0.63
CA VAL A 395 29.09 -14.59 -0.44
C VAL A 395 29.32 -15.83 -1.28
N GLU A 396 29.64 -15.62 -2.55
CA GLU A 396 30.15 -16.69 -3.39
C GLU A 396 31.56 -17.07 -2.96
N THR A 397 31.81 -18.37 -2.82
CA THR A 397 33.10 -18.92 -2.48
C THR A 397 33.58 -19.92 -3.55
N LEU A 398 34.79 -20.46 -3.38
CA LEU A 398 35.42 -21.35 -4.34
C LEU A 398 34.47 -22.49 -4.76
N GLY A 399 34.36 -22.71 -6.08
CA GLY A 399 33.44 -23.71 -6.65
C GLY A 399 32.03 -23.21 -6.93
N GLY A 400 31.76 -21.89 -6.85
CA GLY A 400 30.45 -21.32 -7.11
C GLY A 400 29.42 -21.64 -6.03
N VAL A 401 29.86 -21.84 -4.80
CA VAL A 401 29.00 -22.16 -3.66
C VAL A 401 28.66 -20.87 -2.89
N MET A 402 27.42 -20.74 -2.44
CA MET A 402 27.02 -19.69 -1.51
C MET A 402 27.38 -20.07 -0.08
N THR A 403 28.29 -19.30 0.53
CA THR A 403 28.57 -19.39 1.96
C THR A 403 27.74 -18.37 2.71
N LYS A 404 26.81 -18.86 3.54
CA LYS A 404 25.90 -18.02 4.30
C LYS A 404 26.65 -17.30 5.42
N MET A 405 26.45 -15.97 5.50
CA MET A 405 26.97 -15.10 6.55
C MET A 405 25.90 -14.82 7.60
N ILE A 406 24.68 -14.53 7.15
CA ILE A 406 23.51 -14.27 7.98
C ILE A 406 22.41 -15.21 7.53
N GLU A 407 21.93 -16.04 8.42
CA GLU A 407 20.81 -16.95 8.17
C GLU A 407 19.48 -16.18 8.11
N ARG A 408 18.52 -16.68 7.34
CA ARG A 408 17.15 -16.17 7.39
C ARG A 408 16.58 -16.20 8.80
N ASN A 409 15.64 -15.33 9.08
CA ASN A 409 15.01 -15.16 10.39
C ASN A 409 16.02 -14.76 11.51
N THR A 410 17.15 -14.17 11.13
CA THR A 410 18.05 -13.51 12.09
C THR A 410 17.49 -12.15 12.46
N THR A 411 17.37 -11.86 13.76
CA THR A 411 16.90 -10.57 14.28
C THR A 411 17.76 -9.42 13.79
N ILE A 412 17.13 -8.32 13.35
CA ILE A 412 17.79 -7.11 12.87
C ILE A 412 17.51 -5.93 13.81
N PRO A 413 18.45 -4.96 13.96
CA PRO A 413 19.72 -4.85 13.23
C PRO A 413 20.74 -5.91 13.67
N THR A 414 21.61 -6.34 12.76
CA THR A 414 22.64 -7.35 13.04
C THR A 414 23.90 -7.12 12.24
N LYS A 415 25.03 -7.56 12.80
CA LYS A 415 26.34 -7.47 12.17
C LYS A 415 27.08 -8.79 12.32
N LYS A 416 27.63 -9.31 11.23
CA LYS A 416 28.41 -10.56 11.18
C LYS A 416 29.65 -10.37 10.35
N ASP A 417 30.76 -10.93 10.82
CA ASP A 417 32.03 -10.95 10.10
C ASP A 417 32.56 -12.35 9.95
N GLN A 418 33.26 -12.58 8.85
CA GLN A 418 34.00 -13.81 8.60
C GLN A 418 35.25 -13.49 7.81
N VAL A 419 36.35 -14.23 8.15
CA VAL A 419 37.63 -14.07 7.47
C VAL A 419 37.74 -15.11 6.35
N TYR A 420 38.05 -14.64 5.18
CA TYR A 420 38.34 -15.40 3.96
C TYR A 420 39.79 -15.21 3.55
N SER A 421 40.25 -15.92 2.55
CA SER A 421 41.59 -15.78 2.02
C SER A 421 41.62 -15.87 0.51
N THR A 422 42.79 -15.61 -0.11
CA THR A 422 43.04 -15.75 -1.53
C THR A 422 43.03 -17.19 -1.99
N ALA A 423 42.52 -17.45 -3.20
CA ALA A 423 42.44 -18.77 -3.80
C ALA A 423 43.69 -19.17 -4.60
N VAL A 424 44.51 -18.18 -5.00
CA VAL A 424 45.67 -18.37 -5.91
C VAL A 424 46.88 -17.64 -5.30
N ASP A 425 48.08 -18.18 -5.53
CA ASP A 425 49.34 -17.56 -5.13
C ASP A 425 49.54 -16.20 -5.83
N GLY A 426 50.03 -15.22 -5.09
CA GLY A 426 50.30 -13.88 -5.62
C GLY A 426 49.08 -13.06 -5.99
N GLN A 427 47.89 -13.45 -5.61
CA GLN A 427 46.64 -12.74 -5.87
C GLN A 427 46.63 -11.38 -5.17
N THR A 428 46.40 -10.29 -5.93
CA THR A 428 46.43 -8.89 -5.46
C THR A 428 45.06 -8.24 -5.35
N ASN A 429 44.00 -8.95 -5.71
CA ASN A 429 42.63 -8.51 -5.55
C ASN A 429 41.70 -9.70 -5.24
N VAL A 430 40.57 -9.41 -4.59
CA VAL A 430 39.50 -10.37 -4.33
C VAL A 430 38.19 -9.75 -4.78
N GLU A 431 37.43 -10.50 -5.52
CA GLU A 431 36.07 -10.13 -5.92
C GLU A 431 35.08 -10.71 -4.93
N ILE A 432 34.25 -9.85 -4.36
CA ILE A 432 33.22 -10.21 -3.41
C ILE A 432 31.87 -10.13 -4.11
N HIS A 433 31.27 -11.30 -4.37
CA HIS A 433 29.93 -11.44 -4.95
C HIS A 433 28.93 -11.68 -3.81
N VAL A 434 28.06 -10.71 -3.58
CA VAL A 434 27.07 -10.72 -2.49
C VAL A 434 25.77 -11.36 -3.01
N LEU A 435 25.26 -12.32 -2.25
CA LEU A 435 24.12 -13.15 -2.63
C LEU A 435 23.03 -13.13 -1.58
N GLN A 436 21.78 -13.29 -2.02
CA GLN A 436 20.62 -13.48 -1.17
C GLN A 436 19.80 -14.69 -1.63
N GLY A 437 19.46 -15.59 -0.72
CA GLY A 437 18.65 -16.78 -1.00
C GLY A 437 19.02 -17.99 -0.17
N GLU A 438 18.37 -19.12 -0.46
CA GLU A 438 18.49 -20.36 0.33
C GLU A 438 19.19 -21.51 -0.41
N ARG A 439 19.63 -21.28 -1.65
CA ARG A 439 20.24 -22.32 -2.49
C ARG A 439 21.73 -22.42 -2.21
N ASP A 440 22.28 -23.66 -2.31
CA ASP A 440 23.70 -23.91 -2.06
C ASP A 440 24.61 -23.36 -3.17
N MET A 441 24.11 -23.29 -4.42
CA MET A 441 24.89 -22.77 -5.54
C MET A 441 24.64 -21.27 -5.74
N ALA A 442 25.73 -20.51 -5.89
CA ALA A 442 25.69 -19.05 -6.09
C ALA A 442 24.77 -18.63 -7.24
N THR A 443 24.84 -19.32 -8.37
CA THR A 443 24.04 -19.04 -9.59
C THR A 443 22.53 -19.19 -9.40
N ASN A 444 22.12 -19.89 -8.34
CA ASN A 444 20.71 -20.15 -8.03
C ASN A 444 20.14 -19.20 -6.97
N ASN A 445 20.95 -18.22 -6.55
CA ASN A 445 20.57 -17.18 -5.60
C ASN A 445 20.54 -15.82 -6.30
N LYS A 446 19.86 -14.85 -5.69
CA LYS A 446 19.83 -13.48 -6.20
C LYS A 446 21.18 -12.82 -5.95
N SER A 447 21.80 -12.29 -7.01
CA SER A 447 22.95 -11.40 -6.90
C SER A 447 22.50 -10.03 -6.42
N LEU A 448 23.04 -9.58 -5.31
CA LEU A 448 22.82 -8.23 -4.76
C LEU A 448 23.88 -7.23 -5.26
N GLY A 449 25.01 -7.72 -5.75
CA GLY A 449 26.09 -6.91 -6.30
C GLY A 449 27.45 -7.57 -6.18
N THR A 450 28.39 -7.03 -6.91
CA THR A 450 29.79 -7.48 -6.91
C THR A 450 30.72 -6.28 -6.74
N PHE A 451 31.73 -6.40 -5.90
CA PHE A 451 32.76 -5.38 -5.76
C PHE A 451 34.14 -6.03 -5.56
N LYS A 452 35.20 -5.25 -5.84
CA LYS A 452 36.58 -5.73 -5.76
C LYS A 452 37.34 -5.04 -4.67
N LEU A 453 38.00 -5.83 -3.81
CA LEU A 453 39.02 -5.34 -2.92
C LEU A 453 40.38 -5.48 -3.63
N GLU A 454 41.02 -4.35 -3.93
CA GLU A 454 42.28 -4.29 -4.65
C GLU A 454 43.47 -3.89 -3.76
N GLY A 455 44.67 -4.25 -4.25
CA GLY A 455 45.94 -3.87 -3.61
C GLY A 455 46.29 -4.67 -2.38
N ILE A 456 45.87 -5.91 -2.35
CA ILE A 456 46.33 -6.93 -1.41
C ILE A 456 47.78 -7.23 -1.73
N PRO A 457 48.71 -7.25 -0.73
CA PRO A 457 50.09 -7.61 -0.97
C PRO A 457 50.22 -9.04 -1.50
N PRO A 458 51.02 -9.28 -2.56
CA PRO A 458 51.23 -10.63 -3.08
C PRO A 458 51.76 -11.57 -1.98
N ALA A 459 51.08 -12.68 -1.78
CA ALA A 459 51.42 -13.70 -0.80
C ALA A 459 50.98 -15.08 -1.30
N PRO A 460 51.47 -16.18 -0.72
CA PRO A 460 50.92 -17.50 -1.00
C PRO A 460 49.41 -17.57 -0.71
N ARG A 461 48.68 -18.39 -1.46
CA ARG A 461 47.24 -18.62 -1.22
C ARG A 461 47.02 -19.05 0.24
N GLY A 462 45.92 -18.54 0.80
CA GLY A 462 45.53 -18.85 2.18
C GLY A 462 46.23 -17.99 3.25
N VAL A 463 47.23 -17.13 2.88
CA VAL A 463 47.94 -16.27 3.83
C VAL A 463 47.24 -14.92 4.05
N PRO A 464 46.76 -14.17 3.00
CA PRO A 464 46.01 -12.94 3.20
C PRO A 464 44.73 -13.21 4.01
N GLN A 465 44.41 -12.31 4.91
CA GLN A 465 43.21 -12.39 5.74
C GLN A 465 42.23 -11.29 5.31
N ILE A 466 41.20 -11.67 4.57
CA ILE A 466 40.17 -10.78 4.07
C ILE A 466 38.94 -10.90 4.96
N LYS A 467 38.77 -9.92 5.82
CA LYS A 467 37.60 -9.82 6.68
C LYS A 467 36.42 -9.25 5.89
N VAL A 468 35.38 -10.05 5.73
CA VAL A 468 34.11 -9.60 5.13
C VAL A 468 33.09 -9.42 6.21
N THR A 469 32.51 -8.22 6.27
CA THR A 469 31.51 -7.83 7.27
C THR A 469 30.19 -7.55 6.59
N PHE A 470 29.13 -8.18 7.06
CA PHE A 470 27.74 -7.92 6.72
C PHE A 470 27.09 -7.14 7.85
N ASP A 471 26.52 -5.98 7.54
CA ASP A 471 25.89 -5.08 8.51
C ASP A 471 24.48 -4.73 7.99
N ILE A 472 23.44 -5.21 8.68
CA ILE A 472 22.04 -4.95 8.36
C ILE A 472 21.50 -3.95 9.35
N ASP A 473 20.99 -2.83 8.84
CA ASP A 473 20.39 -1.79 9.68
C ASP A 473 18.95 -2.17 10.13
N ALA A 474 18.34 -1.30 10.94
CA ALA A 474 16.97 -1.48 11.41
C ALA A 474 15.91 -1.42 10.29
N ASN A 475 16.25 -0.95 9.09
CA ASN A 475 15.37 -0.94 7.91
C ASN A 475 15.48 -2.23 7.08
N GLY A 476 16.40 -3.14 7.47
CA GLY A 476 16.73 -4.32 6.71
C GLY A 476 17.66 -4.05 5.51
N ILE A 477 18.34 -2.92 5.48
CA ILE A 477 19.25 -2.53 4.39
C ILE A 477 20.65 -3.06 4.71
N LEU A 478 21.22 -3.83 3.78
CA LEU A 478 22.53 -4.45 3.90
C LEU A 478 23.65 -3.55 3.41
N SER A 479 24.69 -3.45 4.23
CA SER A 479 26.02 -2.94 3.85
C SER A 479 27.05 -4.06 3.97
N VAL A 480 27.88 -4.26 2.93
CA VAL A 480 28.96 -5.25 2.94
C VAL A 480 30.30 -4.55 2.81
N THR A 481 31.21 -4.86 3.72
CA THR A 481 32.57 -4.33 3.72
C THR A 481 33.56 -5.46 3.64
N ALA A 482 34.58 -5.34 2.78
CA ALA A 482 35.73 -6.24 2.73
C ALA A 482 36.99 -5.47 3.10
N ARG A 483 37.79 -6.03 4.02
CA ARG A 483 39.03 -5.43 4.49
C ARG A 483 40.16 -6.48 4.51
N ASP A 484 41.30 -6.12 3.96
CA ASP A 484 42.53 -6.88 4.15
C ASP A 484 43.16 -6.47 5.48
N GLU A 485 43.19 -7.41 6.42
CA GLU A 485 43.74 -7.19 7.77
C GLU A 485 45.26 -6.89 7.73
N GLY A 486 45.97 -7.39 6.73
CA GLY A 486 47.42 -7.20 6.56
C GLY A 486 47.82 -5.80 6.12
N SER A 487 47.16 -5.27 5.09
CA SER A 487 47.42 -3.93 4.52
C SER A 487 46.53 -2.83 5.10
N GLY A 488 45.44 -3.21 5.76
CA GLY A 488 44.38 -2.29 6.20
C GLY A 488 43.54 -1.70 5.10
N LYS A 489 43.69 -2.12 3.86
CA LYS A 489 42.86 -1.69 2.74
C LYS A 489 41.45 -2.20 2.89
N GLU A 490 40.49 -1.34 2.58
CA GLU A 490 39.09 -1.59 2.76
C GLU A 490 38.31 -1.12 1.54
N GLN A 491 37.29 -1.88 1.17
CA GLN A 491 36.29 -1.53 0.16
C GLN A 491 34.91 -1.96 0.66
N SER A 492 33.91 -1.14 0.43
CA SER A 492 32.56 -1.43 0.82
C SER A 492 31.58 -1.24 -0.33
N ILE A 493 30.49 -1.96 -0.26
CA ILE A 493 29.31 -1.76 -1.09
C ILE A 493 28.11 -1.64 -0.15
N SER A 494 27.33 -0.58 -0.32
CA SER A 494 25.95 -0.58 0.18
C SER A 494 25.09 -1.19 -0.92
N ILE A 495 24.29 -2.18 -0.57
CA ILE A 495 23.42 -2.82 -1.54
C ILE A 495 22.31 -1.84 -1.90
N THR A 496 22.60 -1.07 -2.92
CA THR A 496 21.61 -0.32 -3.68
C THR A 496 21.30 -1.21 -4.88
N GLY A 497 20.10 -1.71 -4.98
CA GLY A 497 19.76 -2.75 -5.96
C GLY A 497 20.23 -2.43 -7.38
N SER A 498 20.33 -3.45 -8.22
CA SER A 498 20.71 -3.32 -9.63
C SER A 498 19.82 -2.37 -10.44
N SER A 499 18.67 -1.96 -9.89
CA SER A 499 17.73 -0.94 -10.39
C SER A 499 17.87 0.40 -9.67
N ALA A 500 18.75 0.54 -8.68
CA ALA A 500 18.84 1.76 -7.89
C ALA A 500 19.25 2.97 -8.77
N LEU A 501 18.49 4.04 -8.60
CA LEU A 501 18.84 5.35 -9.09
C LEU A 501 20.17 5.79 -8.42
N ASP A 502 21.08 6.42 -9.16
CA ASP A 502 22.23 7.02 -8.51
C ASP A 502 21.79 8.23 -7.64
N ASN A 503 22.57 8.59 -6.64
CA ASN A 503 22.21 9.68 -5.74
C ASN A 503 21.96 11.02 -6.46
N ARG A 504 22.62 11.26 -7.59
CA ARG A 504 22.43 12.48 -8.41
C ARG A 504 21.09 12.44 -9.14
N GLU A 505 20.67 11.27 -9.58
CA GLU A 505 19.37 11.08 -10.24
C GLU A 505 18.23 11.27 -9.25
N VAL A 506 18.35 10.74 -8.03
CA VAL A 506 17.41 10.98 -6.95
C VAL A 506 17.34 12.46 -6.57
N GLU A 507 18.48 13.15 -6.42
CA GLU A 507 18.53 14.60 -6.14
C GLU A 507 17.87 15.43 -7.24
N ARG A 508 18.08 15.07 -8.51
CA ARG A 508 17.41 15.74 -9.64
C ARG A 508 15.91 15.58 -9.54
N MET A 509 15.40 14.36 -9.28
CA MET A 509 13.98 14.06 -9.17
C MET A 509 13.32 14.78 -8.00
N VAL A 510 14.01 14.88 -6.86
CA VAL A 510 13.55 15.68 -5.70
C VAL A 510 13.38 17.15 -6.11
N LYS A 511 14.38 17.72 -6.76
CA LYS A 511 14.34 19.11 -7.20
C LYS A 511 13.23 19.37 -8.21
N ASP A 512 13.10 18.53 -9.23
CA ASP A 512 12.02 18.62 -10.24
C ASP A 512 10.64 18.57 -9.58
N ALA A 513 10.52 17.82 -8.50
CA ALA A 513 9.29 17.69 -7.76
C ALA A 513 8.94 18.92 -6.91
N GLU A 514 9.96 19.55 -6.29
CA GLU A 514 9.80 20.81 -5.53
C GLU A 514 9.48 21.98 -6.45
N ASP A 515 10.20 22.09 -7.57
CA ASP A 515 10.05 23.18 -8.54
C ASP A 515 8.65 23.21 -9.17
N ASN A 516 7.98 22.07 -9.29
CA ASN A 516 6.66 21.93 -9.91
C ASN A 516 5.47 21.84 -8.92
N ALA A 517 5.71 21.80 -7.62
CA ALA A 517 4.66 21.58 -6.61
C ALA A 517 3.50 22.58 -6.66
N ALA A 518 3.80 23.88 -6.82
CA ALA A 518 2.78 24.93 -6.87
C ALA A 518 1.93 24.87 -8.17
N ALA A 519 2.59 24.62 -9.30
CA ALA A 519 1.93 24.46 -10.59
C ALA A 519 1.04 23.21 -10.62
N ASP A 520 1.51 22.11 -10.04
CA ASP A 520 0.75 20.85 -9.94
C ASP A 520 -0.50 21.03 -9.07
N LYS A 521 -0.43 21.77 -7.98
CA LYS A 521 -1.58 22.07 -7.11
C LYS A 521 -2.66 22.86 -7.87
N GLN A 522 -2.25 23.91 -8.59
CA GLN A 522 -3.19 24.73 -9.37
C GLN A 522 -3.84 23.91 -10.50
N LYS A 523 -3.07 23.06 -11.18
CA LYS A 523 -3.58 22.17 -12.20
C LYS A 523 -4.59 21.17 -11.62
N ARG A 524 -4.32 20.62 -10.44
CA ARG A 524 -5.23 19.71 -9.77
C ARG A 524 -6.59 20.36 -9.47
N GLU A 525 -6.58 21.57 -8.89
CA GLU A 525 -7.81 22.32 -8.60
C GLU A 525 -8.64 22.56 -9.89
N THR A 526 -7.97 22.84 -11.00
CA THR A 526 -8.59 23.01 -12.32
C THR A 526 -9.22 21.71 -12.81
N ILE A 527 -8.53 20.58 -12.67
CA ILE A 527 -9.00 19.26 -13.10
C ILE A 527 -10.19 18.80 -12.25
N ASP A 528 -10.13 19.00 -10.94
CA ASP A 528 -11.21 18.65 -10.02
C ASP A 528 -12.49 19.43 -10.39
N LEU A 529 -12.37 20.74 -10.62
CA LEU A 529 -13.49 21.58 -11.07
C LEU A 529 -14.10 21.09 -12.39
N ARG A 530 -13.26 20.72 -13.36
CA ARG A 530 -13.71 20.20 -14.66
C ARG A 530 -14.44 18.87 -14.50
N ASN A 531 -13.88 17.93 -13.75
CA ASN A 531 -14.46 16.61 -13.52
C ASN A 531 -15.81 16.68 -12.79
N GLU A 532 -15.93 17.58 -11.82
CA GLU A 532 -17.21 17.85 -11.13
C GLU A 532 -18.26 18.41 -12.11
N ALA A 533 -17.86 19.34 -12.98
CA ALA A 533 -18.75 19.91 -13.98
C ALA A 533 -19.17 18.86 -15.04
N GLU A 534 -18.26 18.02 -15.53
CA GLU A 534 -18.57 16.92 -16.45
C GLU A 534 -19.53 15.90 -15.80
N SER A 535 -19.32 15.56 -14.54
CA SER A 535 -20.21 14.69 -13.77
C SER A 535 -21.61 15.30 -13.64
N LEU A 536 -21.67 16.60 -13.39
CA LEU A 536 -22.94 17.32 -13.25
C LEU A 536 -23.70 17.40 -14.58
N VAL A 537 -22.98 17.60 -15.71
CA VAL A 537 -23.55 17.52 -17.05
C VAL A 537 -24.20 16.16 -17.29
N TYR A 538 -23.50 15.09 -16.97
CA TYR A 538 -24.05 13.73 -17.10
C TYR A 538 -25.27 13.50 -16.21
N GLN A 539 -25.23 13.99 -14.97
CA GLN A 539 -26.38 13.90 -14.05
C GLN A 539 -27.60 14.68 -14.58
N ALA A 540 -27.38 15.87 -15.13
CA ALA A 540 -28.45 16.68 -15.74
C ALA A 540 -29.10 15.97 -16.94
N GLU A 541 -28.29 15.40 -17.82
CA GLU A 541 -28.79 14.63 -18.98
C GLU A 541 -29.60 13.41 -18.53
N ARG A 542 -29.10 12.69 -17.56
CA ARG A 542 -29.78 11.52 -17.02
C ARG A 542 -31.10 11.88 -16.34
N GLN A 543 -31.13 12.93 -15.52
CA GLN A 543 -32.37 13.40 -14.89
C GLN A 543 -33.39 13.90 -15.93
N LEU A 544 -32.95 14.61 -16.97
CA LEU A 544 -33.79 15.02 -18.06
C LEU A 544 -34.36 13.83 -18.84
N ALA A 545 -33.57 12.77 -19.03
CA ALA A 545 -34.03 11.54 -19.71
C ALA A 545 -35.04 10.75 -18.85
N GLU A 546 -34.79 10.62 -17.53
CA GLU A 546 -35.63 9.84 -16.63
C GLU A 546 -36.93 10.58 -16.21
N LEU A 547 -36.86 11.88 -16.02
CA LEU A 547 -37.93 12.71 -15.47
C LEU A 547 -38.52 13.72 -16.43
N GLY A 548 -37.97 13.84 -17.65
CA GLY A 548 -38.28 14.94 -18.58
C GLY A 548 -39.77 15.10 -18.94
N GLU A 549 -40.55 14.02 -18.93
CA GLU A 549 -42.02 14.08 -19.13
C GLU A 549 -42.80 14.49 -17.86
N LYS A 550 -42.16 14.37 -16.69
CA LYS A 550 -42.74 14.69 -15.37
C LYS A 550 -42.30 16.05 -14.84
N LEU A 551 -41.33 16.68 -15.52
CA LEU A 551 -40.83 18.00 -15.15
C LEU A 551 -41.74 19.10 -15.69
N PRO A 552 -42.01 20.19 -14.90
CA PRO A 552 -42.59 21.40 -15.43
C PRO A 552 -41.74 21.94 -16.59
N ALA A 553 -42.41 22.36 -17.67
CA ALA A 553 -41.72 22.80 -18.89
C ALA A 553 -40.68 23.91 -18.64
N GLU A 554 -40.95 24.81 -17.74
CA GLU A 554 -40.04 25.91 -17.35
C GLU A 554 -38.76 25.41 -16.69
N GLU A 555 -38.88 24.46 -15.75
CA GLU A 555 -37.71 23.87 -15.07
C GLU A 555 -36.88 22.98 -16.02
N LYS A 556 -37.56 22.25 -16.91
CA LYS A 556 -36.89 21.45 -17.94
C LYS A 556 -36.06 22.33 -18.85
N GLU A 557 -36.65 23.38 -19.43
CA GLU A 557 -35.97 24.31 -20.32
C GLU A 557 -34.81 25.03 -19.65
N LYS A 558 -34.97 25.39 -18.36
CA LYS A 558 -33.89 25.98 -17.55
C LYS A 558 -32.71 25.03 -17.35
N VAL A 559 -32.96 23.77 -17.01
CA VAL A 559 -31.90 22.75 -16.84
C VAL A 559 -31.21 22.48 -18.18
N GLU A 560 -31.96 22.29 -19.27
CA GLU A 560 -31.40 22.07 -20.61
C GLU A 560 -30.52 23.24 -21.06
N ARG A 561 -30.95 24.47 -20.87
CA ARG A 561 -30.19 25.68 -21.24
C ARG A 561 -28.90 25.80 -20.42
N LEU A 562 -28.97 25.66 -19.08
CA LEU A 562 -27.81 25.77 -18.20
C LEU A 562 -26.81 24.63 -18.43
N ASN A 563 -27.32 23.42 -18.69
CA ASN A 563 -26.48 22.26 -19.03
C ASN A 563 -25.78 22.47 -20.39
N GLY A 564 -26.46 23.03 -21.37
CA GLY A 564 -25.85 23.40 -22.66
C GLY A 564 -24.75 24.44 -22.51
N GLN A 565 -24.98 25.48 -21.69
CA GLN A 565 -23.96 26.49 -21.39
C GLN A 565 -22.76 25.94 -20.64
N LEU A 566 -22.97 25.01 -19.71
CA LEU A 566 -21.90 24.34 -18.98
C LEU A 566 -21.04 23.47 -19.91
N LYS A 567 -21.64 22.77 -20.88
CA LYS A 567 -20.91 22.04 -21.92
C LYS A 567 -20.04 22.95 -22.78
N GLU A 568 -20.63 24.08 -23.27
CA GLU A 568 -19.86 25.07 -24.02
C GLU A 568 -18.68 25.65 -23.22
N ALA A 569 -18.88 25.89 -21.91
CA ALA A 569 -17.83 26.38 -21.04
C ALA A 569 -16.73 25.33 -20.83
N LEU A 570 -17.10 24.04 -20.76
CA LEU A 570 -16.16 22.90 -20.66
C LEU A 570 -15.36 22.76 -21.96
N GLU A 571 -15.99 22.89 -23.13
CA GLU A 571 -15.31 22.84 -24.43
C GLU A 571 -14.35 24.03 -24.62
N ALA A 572 -14.75 25.20 -24.13
CA ALA A 572 -13.95 26.42 -24.20
C ALA A 572 -12.86 26.51 -23.09
N GLU A 573 -12.83 25.57 -22.16
CA GLU A 573 -11.91 25.53 -20.99
C GLU A 573 -11.96 26.81 -20.13
N ASP A 574 -13.12 27.50 -20.09
CA ASP A 574 -13.32 28.72 -19.29
C ASP A 574 -13.66 28.37 -17.84
N LEU A 575 -12.61 28.31 -17.00
CA LEU A 575 -12.72 27.90 -15.59
C LEU A 575 -13.64 28.79 -14.75
N ASN A 576 -13.68 30.09 -15.01
CA ASN A 576 -14.54 31.01 -14.27
C ASN A 576 -16.01 30.75 -14.60
N ARG A 577 -16.28 30.57 -15.88
CA ARG A 577 -17.62 30.25 -16.37
C ARG A 577 -18.09 28.86 -15.93
N ILE A 578 -17.17 27.85 -15.93
CA ILE A 578 -17.46 26.51 -15.41
C ILE A 578 -17.86 26.58 -13.94
N LYS A 579 -17.10 27.33 -13.11
CA LYS A 579 -17.39 27.46 -11.67
C LYS A 579 -18.76 28.07 -11.41
N SER A 580 -19.13 29.14 -12.09
CA SER A 580 -20.43 29.78 -11.94
C SER A 580 -21.56 28.88 -12.42
N LEU A 581 -21.45 28.32 -13.65
CA LEU A 581 -22.48 27.49 -14.23
C LEU A 581 -22.68 26.18 -13.48
N LYS A 582 -21.63 25.59 -12.89
CA LYS A 582 -21.74 24.41 -12.04
C LYS A 582 -22.70 24.64 -10.88
N GLU A 583 -22.57 25.78 -10.17
CA GLU A 583 -23.47 26.13 -9.07
C GLU A 583 -24.91 26.36 -9.56
N GLU A 584 -25.09 27.02 -10.71
CA GLU A 584 -26.40 27.29 -11.30
C GLU A 584 -27.10 26.00 -11.76
N VAL A 585 -26.38 25.08 -12.44
CA VAL A 585 -26.93 23.79 -12.86
C VAL A 585 -27.33 22.96 -11.65
N GLN A 586 -26.48 22.91 -10.59
CA GLN A 586 -26.77 22.16 -9.38
C GLN A 586 -28.04 22.67 -8.69
N GLN A 587 -28.23 23.98 -8.61
CA GLN A 587 -29.44 24.59 -8.06
C GLN A 587 -30.68 24.29 -8.93
N ALA A 588 -30.54 24.35 -10.27
CA ALA A 588 -31.60 24.02 -11.18
C ALA A 588 -32.04 22.55 -11.06
N LEU A 589 -31.11 21.62 -10.95
CA LEU A 589 -31.40 20.19 -10.76
C LEU A 589 -32.11 19.94 -9.43
N TYR A 590 -31.71 20.65 -8.37
CA TYR A 590 -32.36 20.54 -7.07
C TYR A 590 -33.80 21.07 -7.13
N ALA A 591 -34.03 22.22 -7.79
CA ALA A 591 -35.36 22.82 -7.99
C ALA A 591 -36.26 21.88 -8.85
N ALA A 592 -35.70 21.33 -9.91
CA ALA A 592 -36.40 20.37 -10.78
C ALA A 592 -36.83 19.10 -10.01
N GLY A 593 -35.95 18.54 -9.19
CA GLY A 593 -36.27 17.41 -8.32
C GLY A 593 -37.39 17.73 -7.30
N ALA A 594 -37.32 18.90 -6.67
CA ALA A 594 -38.35 19.36 -5.74
C ALA A 594 -39.72 19.57 -6.41
N ALA A 595 -39.74 20.09 -7.63
CA ALA A 595 -40.98 20.31 -8.40
C ALA A 595 -41.71 18.99 -8.75
N VAL A 596 -40.97 17.95 -9.08
CA VAL A 596 -41.53 16.60 -9.33
C VAL A 596 -42.16 16.02 -8.05
N TYR A 597 -41.52 16.18 -6.90
CA TYR A 597 -42.09 15.74 -5.61
C TYR A 597 -43.36 16.53 -5.22
N GLN A 598 -43.42 17.80 -5.51
CA GLN A 598 -44.61 18.62 -5.24
C GLN A 598 -45.78 18.25 -6.17
N GLN A 599 -45.52 17.92 -7.43
CA GLN A 599 -46.55 17.45 -8.35
C GLN A 599 -47.10 16.08 -8.00
N ALA A 600 -46.24 15.17 -7.54
CA ALA A 600 -46.64 13.84 -7.06
C ALA A 600 -47.51 13.91 -5.80
N GLY A 601 -47.21 14.84 -4.89
CA GLY A 601 -48.02 15.08 -3.67
C GLY A 601 -49.39 15.71 -3.93
N ASN A 602 -49.58 16.42 -5.09
CA ASN A 602 -50.86 17.05 -5.46
C ASN A 602 -51.80 16.13 -6.27
N GLN A 603 -51.33 14.96 -6.74
CA GLN A 603 -52.14 13.98 -7.45
C GLN A 603 -52.80 12.90 -6.58
N GLU A 604 -52.41 12.76 -5.33
CA GLU A 604 -53.17 11.97 -4.38
C GLU A 604 -54.17 12.87 -3.63
N GLY A 605 -55.32 13.09 -4.26
CA GLY A 605 -56.47 13.77 -3.68
C GLY A 605 -57.00 13.01 -2.47
N ALA A 606 -56.78 13.52 -1.30
CA ALA A 606 -57.42 13.05 -0.09
C ALA A 606 -58.90 13.52 -0.07
N PRO A 607 -59.86 12.63 0.29
CA PRO A 607 -61.24 13.07 0.53
C PRO A 607 -61.32 13.86 1.84
N ALA A 608 -61.96 15.00 1.77
CA ALA A 608 -62.25 15.89 2.92
C ALA A 608 -63.10 15.22 3.98
N GLY A 609 -62.73 15.34 5.24
CA GLY A 609 -63.65 15.25 6.36
C GLY A 609 -63.16 14.39 7.53
N ALA A 610 -62.64 15.06 8.56
CA ALA A 610 -62.99 14.94 9.97
C ALA A 610 -61.96 15.71 10.85
N SER A 611 -62.52 16.56 11.71
CA SER A 611 -61.84 17.40 12.70
C SER A 611 -61.19 16.61 13.85
N PRO A 612 -60.32 17.27 14.62
CA PRO A 612 -59.33 16.60 15.47
C PRO A 612 -59.85 16.29 16.90
N ASP A 613 -59.50 15.14 17.40
CA ASP A 613 -59.37 14.99 18.86
C ASP A 613 -58.37 13.85 19.23
N GLN A 614 -57.48 14.26 20.10
CA GLN A 614 -56.71 13.54 21.15
C GLN A 614 -56.15 12.12 20.93
N GLY A 615 -54.86 11.99 21.21
CA GLY A 615 -54.40 10.95 22.13
C GLY A 615 -53.40 9.90 21.60
N ALA A 616 -52.16 10.10 21.97
CA ALA A 616 -51.26 9.09 22.56
C ALA A 616 -50.90 7.77 21.85
N LYS A 617 -49.59 7.57 21.74
CA LYS A 617 -48.77 6.36 21.93
C LYS A 617 -48.65 5.29 20.86
N ALA A 618 -47.35 5.13 20.48
CA ALA A 618 -46.56 3.91 20.33
C ALA A 618 -46.95 2.87 19.27
N GLY A 619 -46.00 2.54 18.46
CA GLY A 619 -45.96 1.21 17.78
C GLY A 619 -45.11 1.15 16.52
N ALA A 620 -44.09 0.34 16.61
CA ALA A 620 -43.15 -0.06 15.56
C ALA A 620 -43.84 -0.68 14.34
N GLY A 621 -43.17 -0.55 13.17
CA GLY A 621 -43.51 -1.36 11.99
C GLY A 621 -42.71 -1.02 10.75
N ALA A 622 -41.92 -1.95 10.34
CA ALA A 622 -41.04 -1.98 9.20
C ALA A 622 -41.73 -1.74 7.85
N ALA A 623 -41.03 -1.13 6.89
CA ALA A 623 -41.00 -1.57 5.47
C ALA A 623 -39.94 -0.83 4.66
N VAL A 624 -39.02 -1.57 4.16
CA VAL A 624 -38.44 -1.67 2.80
C VAL A 624 -38.64 -0.49 1.86
N GLY A 625 -37.52 0.09 1.44
CA GLY A 625 -37.48 1.01 0.30
C GLY A 625 -36.04 1.35 -0.08
N ALA A 626 -35.52 0.68 -1.12
CA ALA A 626 -34.24 0.95 -1.74
C ALA A 626 -34.20 2.37 -2.32
N GLY A 627 -33.09 3.08 -2.10
CA GLY A 627 -32.89 4.39 -2.74
C GLY A 627 -31.47 4.92 -2.47
N VAL A 628 -30.66 4.85 -3.47
CA VAL A 628 -29.34 5.45 -3.62
C VAL A 628 -29.43 6.96 -3.33
N GLY A 629 -28.64 7.44 -2.38
CA GLY A 629 -28.51 8.86 -2.12
C GLY A 629 -27.21 9.17 -1.39
N GLY A 630 -26.17 9.53 -2.12
CA GLY A 630 -24.93 10.04 -1.57
C GLY A 630 -25.16 11.41 -0.94
N THR A 631 -24.89 11.51 0.33
CA THR A 631 -24.94 12.76 1.08
C THR A 631 -23.61 13.48 1.01
N ILE A 632 -23.62 14.68 0.43
CA ILE A 632 -22.65 15.73 0.74
C ILE A 632 -23.44 16.83 1.46
N GLY A 633 -23.24 16.96 2.75
CA GLY A 633 -23.77 18.05 3.53
C GLY A 633 -22.63 18.80 4.21
N ALA A 634 -22.18 19.89 3.61
CA ALA A 634 -21.36 20.88 4.28
C ALA A 634 -22.29 21.80 5.08
N ALA A 635 -22.17 21.78 6.41
CA ALA A 635 -22.81 22.76 7.28
C ALA A 635 -21.80 23.85 7.64
N VAL A 636 -21.98 25.02 7.07
CA VAL A 636 -21.47 26.30 7.64
C VAL A 636 -22.57 26.85 8.53
N GLY A 637 -22.27 27.03 9.79
CA GLY A 637 -23.18 27.68 10.75
C GLY A 637 -22.40 28.44 11.80
N SER A 638 -22.34 29.72 11.62
CA SER A 638 -21.78 30.72 12.53
C SER A 638 -22.65 30.98 13.75
N GLY A 639 -22.00 31.08 14.94
CA GLY A 639 -22.22 32.21 15.81
C GLY A 639 -23.14 32.12 17.01
N LEU A 640 -22.62 32.63 18.13
CA LEU A 640 -23.20 33.20 19.35
C LEU A 640 -23.61 32.22 20.46
N GLY A 641 -22.82 32.05 21.48
CA GLY A 641 -22.65 32.81 22.71
C GLY A 641 -23.80 32.70 23.69
N VAL A 642 -23.52 32.12 24.86
CA VAL A 642 -23.88 32.69 26.16
C VAL A 642 -23.14 31.92 27.26
N ALA A 643 -22.61 32.71 28.18
CA ALA A 643 -21.89 32.35 29.39
C ALA A 643 -22.76 31.71 30.47
N GLY A 644 -22.17 30.90 31.31
CA GLY A 644 -22.72 30.45 32.57
C GLY A 644 -21.66 29.87 33.48
N ALA A 645 -21.14 30.68 34.36
CA ALA A 645 -20.23 30.35 35.44
C ALA A 645 -20.88 29.47 36.49
N VAL A 646 -20.09 28.69 37.25
CA VAL A 646 -19.95 28.72 38.73
C VAL A 646 -18.94 27.61 39.16
N ALA A 647 -17.87 28.12 39.82
CA ALA A 647 -17.22 27.73 41.08
C ALA A 647 -17.02 26.24 41.35
N GLY A 648 -15.87 25.73 41.66
CA GLY A 648 -14.80 26.18 42.54
C GLY A 648 -14.38 25.00 43.39
N ALA A 649 -13.11 24.73 43.49
CA ALA A 649 -12.41 24.39 44.70
C ALA A 649 -10.98 23.93 44.42
N SER A 650 -10.07 24.70 44.91
CA SER A 650 -8.64 24.48 45.07
C SER A 650 -8.35 23.40 46.08
N VAL A 651 -7.26 22.65 45.93
CA VAL A 651 -6.28 22.37 47.00
C VAL A 651 -4.95 21.90 46.38
N ALA A 652 -3.95 22.75 46.54
CA ALA A 652 -2.53 22.58 46.91
C ALA A 652 -1.69 21.41 46.42
N ALA A 653 -0.59 21.82 45.82
CA ALA A 653 0.65 21.08 45.65
C ALA A 653 1.38 20.88 46.99
N PRO A 654 2.45 20.01 47.02
CA PRO A 654 3.74 20.65 46.91
C PRO A 654 4.76 19.94 45.99
N ALA A 655 5.67 20.78 45.55
CA ALA A 655 6.88 20.50 44.79
C ALA A 655 7.89 19.66 45.58
N LEU A 656 8.66 18.86 44.86
CA LEU A 656 10.07 18.64 45.22
C LEU A 656 10.92 18.47 43.94
N LEU A 657 11.88 19.36 43.86
CA LEU A 657 13.05 19.34 43.00
C LEU A 657 13.88 18.05 43.26
N ILE A 658 14.62 17.63 42.23
CA ILE A 658 16.07 17.39 42.22
C ILE A 658 16.45 16.80 40.85
N ALA A 659 17.12 17.62 40.08
CA ALA A 659 18.49 17.64 39.56
C ALA A 659 18.88 16.59 38.51
N LEU A 660 19.24 17.23 37.38
CA LEU A 660 20.25 16.84 36.37
C LEU A 660 21.31 15.86 36.83
N VAL A 661 21.59 14.87 35.99
CA VAL A 661 22.99 14.50 35.64
C VAL A 661 23.04 14.09 34.16
N ILE A 662 23.93 14.75 33.51
CA ILE A 662 24.42 14.59 32.14
C ILE A 662 25.44 13.45 32.15
N GLY A 663 25.48 12.70 31.07
CA GLY A 663 26.76 12.09 30.65
C GLY A 663 26.81 10.58 30.64
N GLY A 664 27.08 10.07 29.49
CA GLY A 664 28.32 9.45 29.18
C GLY A 664 28.23 7.98 28.82
N THR A 665 28.46 7.74 27.53
CA THR A 665 29.11 6.56 26.95
C THR A 665 29.92 5.70 27.92
N ILE A 666 29.89 4.37 27.67
CA ILE A 666 30.97 3.36 27.74
C ILE A 666 30.23 2.03 27.48
N GLY A 667 30.44 1.22 26.45
CA GLY A 667 31.75 0.80 25.97
C GLY A 667 32.11 -0.52 26.64
N ALA A 668 32.03 -1.55 25.83
CA ALA A 668 32.46 -2.94 26.08
C ALA A 668 33.66 -3.09 27.02
N LEU A 669 33.69 -4.19 27.74
CA LEU A 669 34.90 -4.97 27.90
C LEU A 669 34.58 -6.39 28.40
N LEU A 670 34.92 -7.29 27.52
CA LEU A 670 35.31 -8.67 27.73
C LEU A 670 36.34 -8.85 28.83
N GLY A 671 36.36 -9.99 29.41
CA GLY A 671 37.52 -10.47 30.10
C GLY A 671 37.35 -11.87 30.66
N ASP A 672 37.80 -12.85 29.86
CA ASP A 672 38.15 -14.18 30.30
C ASP A 672 38.85 -14.21 31.67
N ARG A 673 38.53 -15.18 32.48
CA ARG A 673 39.49 -16.17 32.99
C ARG A 673 38.85 -17.28 33.80
N LEU A 674 39.17 -18.48 33.36
CA LEU A 674 39.20 -19.74 34.08
C LEU A 674 39.85 -19.61 35.47
N ASP A 675 39.32 -20.28 36.46
CA ASP A 675 39.93 -21.50 37.05
C ASP A 675 39.15 -21.95 38.30
N SER A 676 38.87 -23.23 38.26
CA SER A 676 38.82 -24.24 39.32
C SER A 676 38.52 -23.82 40.76
N GLU A 677 37.49 -24.42 41.34
CA GLU A 677 37.60 -25.34 42.44
C GLU A 677 36.23 -25.92 42.83
N GLN A 678 36.25 -27.23 43.04
CA GLN A 678 35.10 -28.01 43.49
C GLN A 678 34.94 -27.97 45.00
N PRO A 679 33.86 -28.53 45.56
CA PRO A 679 33.20 -28.10 46.82
C PRO A 679 33.67 -28.81 48.09
N PRO A 680 33.08 -28.54 49.20
CA PRO A 680 32.68 -29.65 50.03
C PRO A 680 31.22 -29.63 50.51
N ASP A 681 30.82 -30.82 50.66
CA ASP A 681 29.63 -31.44 51.20
C ASP A 681 29.02 -30.86 52.49
N ALA A 682 27.73 -31.14 52.56
CA ALA A 682 27.00 -31.75 53.67
C ALA A 682 26.27 -30.85 54.72
N ASN A 683 25.00 -31.10 54.72
CA ASN A 683 24.10 -31.25 55.88
C ASN A 683 23.91 -30.07 56.86
N LYS A 684 22.85 -29.39 56.73
CA LYS A 684 21.69 -29.52 57.68
C LYS A 684 20.46 -28.89 57.13
#